data_eb680c360ca0d811e90bb426408051d5
#
_entry.id   eb680c360ca0d811e90bb426408051d5
#
_cell.length_a   1.000
_cell.length_b   1.000
_cell.length_c   1.000
_cell.angle_alpha   90.00
_cell.angle_beta   90.00
_cell.angle_gamma   90.00
#
_symmetry.space_group_name_H-M   'P 1'
#
loop_
_entity.id
_entity.type
_entity.pdbx_description
1 polymer ?
#
loop_
_entity_poly.entity_id
_entity_poly.type
_entity_poly.pdbx_seq_one_letter_code
_entity_poly.pdbx_strand_id
1 'polypeptide(L)'
;MQIYGEKCYGIKNPAGISTTPDFSWRLRGKNGENQRGYRIFCYEKTLGENKLLWDSGEVKSECCHRISYEGPALASAQEYLWQVEVKTQTGETVTGEMQQFSTGILDESLWSAKWIQADFDRKKSDDVMEGWKIFAGLMPYLEHPEEKLNPCLYFQTEIQLEKKVKKATLFATAHGIYEACVNGKSYGQPLAPGYTKYAAYQEYQSYDITSSLKAGINVIGAVVADGWYTGKIGLLGAGDQYGDTTAFFAQLMVEYEDGSSEIFGTDESWRAGTGAYMYADLFVGEGYDASKEPEGWMEPGYVNNDWKPVLIRDYGYSQLKGRTDEPAACVRIQKPKALFRSPKGELILDVGENISGYISFSSMAETGTKIKLEHGEVLDKEGNFQHNILGQNKNQTDVYIAGKDGMFSYCPKFTFHGFQYVRITGFDEARLEDFKVHVLATDMERTGEFRCSDPRLNQLQENIFRSQQGNMLYVPTDCPQREKAGWTGDMQAYAPTAAYLMDVEAFLEKWLANMRLEQLEDGRIPDVIPDIPSNRLISPNKEHCSSGWGDACVIIPYRLYQAYGDIRILHDNYPMMLRWMAYIENKAATEVPEGYDTSNTEGMKYQKYLWNTGFHYGDWLIPSLSGKGSSPEEGAELTKELVAPAMYAYTTSLMKEISHALKETEQEAHFTDLNEKIKEAYAHEYLLPDGKLKIDYQGLYVLALQMGLIPVNHREAILARLLQLIEENDGCLDTGFLSMPFLLDVLCDNGRTDKAYDLLYQEKCPSWLYEIRQGANTIWESWNNILEDGTRRDTSYNHFAFGCVGDFMYRRILGLNIKEAGYKKMRIAPDLNCRLD
;
A
#
# COMPACT_ATOMS: atom_id res chain seq x y z
N MET A 1 14.01 14.87 -30.24
CA MET A 1 13.73 14.00 -29.05
C MET A 1 13.94 14.76 -27.76
N GLN A 2 13.23 14.46 -26.69
CA GLN A 2 13.42 15.01 -25.33
C GLN A 2 13.52 13.84 -24.35
N ILE A 3 14.48 13.91 -23.45
CA ILE A 3 14.59 13.00 -22.30
C ILE A 3 13.83 13.65 -21.14
N TYR A 4 13.10 12.85 -20.36
CA TYR A 4 12.34 13.30 -19.19
C TYR A 4 12.09 12.12 -18.24
N GLY A 5 11.67 12.42 -17.01
CA GLY A 5 11.33 11.41 -16.01
C GLY A 5 12.50 10.52 -15.63
N GLU A 6 13.70 11.13 -15.56
CA GLU A 6 14.92 10.44 -15.15
C GLU A 6 14.80 10.01 -13.69
N LYS A 7 15.06 8.75 -13.44
CA LYS A 7 14.99 8.10 -12.12
C LYS A 7 16.24 7.28 -11.84
N CYS A 8 16.64 7.27 -10.59
CA CYS A 8 17.65 6.36 -10.05
C CYS A 8 16.96 5.42 -9.07
N TYR A 9 17.14 4.13 -9.24
CA TYR A 9 16.49 3.11 -8.43
C TYR A 9 14.93 3.20 -8.44
N GLY A 10 14.35 3.54 -9.58
CA GLY A 10 12.91 3.78 -9.72
C GLY A 10 12.39 5.08 -9.11
N ILE A 11 13.23 5.86 -8.42
CA ILE A 11 12.86 7.03 -7.63
C ILE A 11 13.52 8.29 -8.19
N LYS A 12 12.87 9.43 -8.08
CA LYS A 12 13.45 10.72 -8.45
C LYS A 12 14.37 11.23 -7.33
N ASN A 13 15.66 11.39 -7.65
CA ASN A 13 16.68 11.92 -6.73
C ASN A 13 16.68 11.24 -5.35
N PRO A 14 16.82 9.92 -5.26
CA PRO A 14 16.73 9.21 -3.99
C PRO A 14 17.87 9.59 -3.03
N ALA A 15 17.56 9.65 -1.74
CA ALA A 15 18.52 9.87 -0.67
C ALA A 15 18.73 8.59 0.14
N GLY A 16 20.01 8.23 0.34
CA GLY A 16 20.37 7.16 1.26
C GLY A 16 20.16 5.74 0.72
N ILE A 17 20.28 5.52 -0.59
CA ILE A 17 20.17 4.16 -1.16
C ILE A 17 21.26 3.24 -0.59
N SER A 18 20.90 2.01 -0.23
CA SER A 18 21.82 1.03 0.36
C SER A 18 22.24 -0.10 -0.59
N THR A 19 21.93 0.04 -1.88
CA THR A 19 22.24 -0.93 -2.93
C THR A 19 22.86 -0.27 -4.15
N THR A 20 23.36 -1.06 -5.09
CA THR A 20 23.85 -0.56 -6.38
C THR A 20 22.69 0.09 -7.15
N PRO A 21 22.82 1.35 -7.61
CA PRO A 21 21.77 2.02 -8.35
C PRO A 21 21.55 1.44 -9.75
N ASP A 22 20.38 1.67 -10.27
CA ASP A 22 20.06 1.59 -11.68
C ASP A 22 19.44 2.91 -12.17
N PHE A 23 19.40 3.11 -13.46
CA PHE A 23 18.99 4.36 -14.08
C PHE A 23 17.87 4.10 -15.09
N SER A 24 16.87 4.98 -15.05
CA SER A 24 15.76 4.94 -15.99
C SER A 24 15.47 6.34 -16.52
N TRP A 25 14.94 6.41 -17.74
CA TRP A 25 14.48 7.67 -18.35
C TRP A 25 13.34 7.38 -19.31
N ARG A 26 12.59 8.40 -19.65
CA ARG A 26 11.53 8.35 -20.65
C ARG A 26 11.88 9.24 -21.82
N LEU A 27 11.34 8.94 -22.98
CA LEU A 27 11.62 9.66 -24.22
C LEU A 27 10.33 10.22 -24.80
N ARG A 28 10.38 11.46 -25.24
CA ARG A 28 9.33 12.10 -26.04
C ARG A 28 9.94 12.59 -27.33
N GLY A 29 9.50 12.02 -28.45
CA GLY A 29 9.99 12.35 -29.78
C GLY A 29 8.85 12.54 -30.77
N LYS A 30 9.20 12.98 -32.01
CA LYS A 30 8.30 12.93 -33.16
C LYS A 30 8.20 11.49 -33.66
N ASN A 31 7.15 11.20 -34.44
CA ASN A 31 6.99 9.88 -35.04
C ASN A 31 8.26 9.44 -35.79
N GLY A 32 8.78 8.27 -35.46
CA GLY A 32 10.00 7.70 -36.05
C GLY A 32 11.32 8.09 -35.37
N GLU A 33 11.28 8.90 -34.31
CA GLU A 33 12.46 9.18 -33.50
C GLU A 33 12.54 8.16 -32.38
N ASN A 34 13.35 7.11 -32.56
CA ASN A 34 13.60 6.09 -31.54
C ASN A 34 15.05 6.21 -31.04
N GLN A 35 15.27 5.75 -29.80
CA GLN A 35 16.58 5.52 -29.25
C GLN A 35 17.28 4.39 -30.02
N ARG A 36 18.55 4.60 -30.37
CA ARG A 36 19.45 3.59 -30.94
C ARG A 36 20.50 3.14 -29.93
N GLY A 37 20.84 4.02 -29.01
CA GLY A 37 21.83 3.78 -27.99
C GLY A 37 21.82 4.87 -26.94
N TYR A 38 22.58 4.64 -25.91
CA TYR A 38 22.74 5.58 -24.79
C TYR A 38 24.18 5.59 -24.29
N ARG A 39 24.52 6.61 -23.48
CA ARG A 39 25.73 6.70 -22.68
C ARG A 39 25.37 7.35 -21.34
N ILE A 40 25.75 6.74 -20.25
CA ILE A 40 25.49 7.22 -18.88
C ILE A 40 26.79 7.68 -18.27
N PHE A 41 26.74 8.85 -17.65
CA PHE A 41 27.82 9.40 -16.85
C PHE A 41 27.40 9.44 -15.39
N CYS A 42 28.26 9.00 -14.49
CA CYS A 42 28.09 9.14 -13.06
C CYS A 42 29.29 9.87 -12.47
N TYR A 43 29.01 10.87 -11.64
CA TYR A 43 30.02 11.74 -11.05
C TYR A 43 29.91 11.68 -9.54
N GLU A 44 31.04 11.69 -8.85
CA GLU A 44 31.10 12.03 -7.44
C GLU A 44 30.94 13.54 -7.29
N LYS A 45 29.94 13.97 -6.52
CA LYS A 45 29.65 15.39 -6.28
C LYS A 45 30.70 15.97 -5.33
N THR A 46 31.37 17.02 -5.73
CA THR A 46 32.36 17.74 -4.91
C THR A 46 32.05 19.24 -4.84
N LEU A 47 32.66 19.97 -3.91
CA LEU A 47 32.50 21.43 -3.79
C LEU A 47 33.09 22.22 -4.97
N GLY A 48 33.89 21.58 -5.79
CA GLY A 48 34.52 22.19 -6.97
C GLY A 48 33.98 21.55 -8.25
N GLU A 49 34.90 21.08 -9.08
CA GLU A 49 34.57 20.35 -10.28
C GLU A 49 34.17 18.89 -9.91
N ASN A 50 33.01 18.44 -10.40
CA ASN A 50 32.53 17.07 -10.11
C ASN A 50 33.49 16.06 -10.77
N LYS A 51 33.84 15.02 -10.03
CA LYS A 51 34.79 14.00 -10.50
C LYS A 51 34.03 12.92 -11.25
N LEU A 52 34.34 12.71 -12.53
CA LEU A 52 33.76 11.57 -13.26
C LEU A 52 34.21 10.25 -12.61
N LEU A 53 33.24 9.47 -12.18
CA LEU A 53 33.44 8.16 -11.55
C LEU A 53 33.22 7.03 -12.53
N TRP A 54 32.20 7.15 -13.38
CA TRP A 54 31.83 6.11 -14.34
C TRP A 54 31.27 6.73 -15.62
N ASP A 55 31.65 6.13 -16.71
CA ASP A 55 31.19 6.37 -18.06
C ASP A 55 30.87 5.00 -18.68
N SER A 56 29.61 4.72 -18.95
CA SER A 56 29.19 3.46 -19.56
C SER A 56 29.80 3.22 -20.96
N GLY A 57 30.42 4.24 -21.55
CA GLY A 57 30.68 4.26 -22.98
C GLY A 57 29.38 4.28 -23.78
N GLU A 58 29.53 4.21 -25.12
CA GLU A 58 28.36 4.13 -26.00
C GLU A 58 27.77 2.71 -26.02
N VAL A 59 26.58 2.56 -25.50
CA VAL A 59 25.83 1.28 -25.46
C VAL A 59 24.76 1.29 -26.56
N LYS A 60 24.81 0.34 -27.49
CA LYS A 60 23.82 0.17 -28.56
C LYS A 60 22.62 -0.59 -28.01
N SER A 61 21.60 0.11 -27.53
CA SER A 61 20.41 -0.46 -26.93
C SER A 61 19.21 0.50 -27.03
N GLU A 62 18.04 -0.04 -27.21
CA GLU A 62 16.77 0.70 -27.13
C GLU A 62 16.22 0.73 -25.67
N CYS A 63 16.86 0.00 -24.74
CA CYS A 63 16.46 -0.02 -23.35
C CYS A 63 16.70 1.34 -22.67
N CYS A 64 15.72 1.83 -21.95
CA CYS A 64 15.77 3.09 -21.20
C CYS A 64 15.25 2.91 -19.76
N HIS A 65 15.17 1.68 -19.30
CA HIS A 65 14.56 1.34 -18.02
C HIS A 65 15.46 0.40 -17.22
N ARG A 66 15.73 0.76 -15.96
CA ARG A 66 16.45 -0.03 -14.97
C ARG A 66 17.84 -0.49 -15.44
N ILE A 67 18.61 0.43 -16.05
CA ILE A 67 19.98 0.18 -16.51
C ILE A 67 20.92 0.16 -15.30
N SER A 68 21.54 -0.97 -15.03
CA SER A 68 22.39 -1.15 -13.87
C SER A 68 23.66 -0.29 -13.92
N TYR A 69 24.05 0.27 -12.81
CA TYR A 69 25.37 0.90 -12.63
C TYR A 69 26.47 -0.19 -12.62
N GLU A 70 27.44 -0.06 -13.50
CA GLU A 70 28.56 -1.00 -13.63
C GLU A 70 29.93 -0.34 -13.34
N GLY A 71 29.90 0.82 -12.66
CA GLY A 71 31.11 1.54 -12.30
C GLY A 71 31.80 1.02 -11.05
N PRO A 72 32.85 1.71 -10.58
CA PRO A 72 33.51 1.41 -9.32
C PRO A 72 32.55 1.42 -8.12
N ALA A 73 32.89 0.68 -7.07
CA ALA A 73 32.11 0.66 -5.84
C ALA A 73 31.85 2.09 -5.32
N LEU A 74 30.59 2.36 -4.95
CA LEU A 74 30.21 3.64 -4.37
C LEU A 74 30.63 3.71 -2.90
N ALA A 75 30.89 4.91 -2.41
CA ALA A 75 31.20 5.14 -1.00
C ALA A 75 29.91 5.33 -0.18
N SER A 76 29.96 5.04 1.11
CA SER A 76 28.85 5.31 2.05
C SER A 76 28.67 6.80 2.29
N ALA A 77 27.45 7.25 2.52
CA ALA A 77 27.07 8.62 2.85
C ALA A 77 27.52 9.69 1.82
N GLN A 78 27.70 9.28 0.57
CA GLN A 78 28.22 10.14 -0.50
C GLN A 78 27.11 10.58 -1.45
N GLU A 79 27.24 11.79 -1.98
CA GLU A 79 26.40 12.35 -3.03
C GLU A 79 26.98 12.13 -4.40
N TYR A 80 26.13 11.76 -5.34
CA TYR A 80 26.46 11.49 -6.72
C TYR A 80 25.54 12.27 -7.66
N LEU A 81 26.08 12.59 -8.84
CA LEU A 81 25.32 13.13 -9.96
C LEU A 81 25.36 12.13 -11.11
N TRP A 82 24.34 12.08 -11.90
CA TRP A 82 24.32 11.28 -13.11
C TRP A 82 23.57 11.96 -14.24
N GLN A 83 23.91 11.58 -15.46
CA GLN A 83 23.32 12.14 -16.66
C GLN A 83 23.34 11.10 -17.76
N VAL A 84 22.31 11.08 -18.61
CA VAL A 84 22.25 10.22 -19.77
C VAL A 84 22.30 11.04 -21.07
N GLU A 85 23.06 10.53 -22.04
CA GLU A 85 23.02 10.94 -23.44
C GLU A 85 22.33 9.83 -24.24
N VAL A 86 21.35 10.18 -25.04
CA VAL A 86 20.62 9.25 -25.93
C VAL A 86 20.98 9.55 -27.37
N LYS A 87 21.40 8.52 -28.12
CA LYS A 87 21.54 8.58 -29.56
C LYS A 87 20.27 8.12 -30.26
N THR A 88 19.79 8.97 -31.17
CA THR A 88 18.63 8.66 -31.99
C THR A 88 19.00 7.79 -33.19
N GLN A 89 18.01 7.20 -33.86
CA GLN A 89 18.22 6.50 -35.13
C GLN A 89 18.74 7.42 -36.24
N THR A 90 18.48 8.72 -36.19
CA THR A 90 18.99 9.72 -37.14
C THR A 90 20.46 10.15 -36.87
N GLY A 91 21.04 9.66 -35.77
CA GLY A 91 22.40 9.98 -35.37
C GLY A 91 22.52 11.24 -34.50
N GLU A 92 21.42 11.91 -34.16
CA GLU A 92 21.39 13.02 -33.23
C GLU A 92 21.66 12.52 -31.79
N THR A 93 22.42 13.30 -31.01
CA THR A 93 22.59 13.05 -29.57
C THR A 93 21.78 14.04 -28.78
N VAL A 94 20.99 13.57 -27.84
CA VAL A 94 20.21 14.36 -26.91
C VAL A 94 20.70 14.08 -25.49
N THR A 95 20.93 15.13 -24.72
CA THR A 95 21.43 15.02 -23.34
C THR A 95 20.29 15.31 -22.35
N GLY A 96 20.12 14.43 -21.35
CA GLY A 96 19.15 14.60 -20.27
C GLY A 96 19.62 15.64 -19.25
N GLU A 97 18.77 15.94 -18.29
CA GLU A 97 19.12 16.81 -17.17
C GLU A 97 20.07 16.08 -16.20
N MET A 98 20.92 16.87 -15.51
CA MET A 98 21.76 16.33 -14.46
C MET A 98 20.86 16.00 -13.25
N GLN A 99 20.85 14.74 -12.87
CA GLN A 99 20.10 14.22 -11.70
C GLN A 99 21.07 13.93 -10.56
N GLN A 100 20.54 13.74 -9.36
CA GLN A 100 21.34 13.41 -8.17
C GLN A 100 20.80 12.20 -7.44
N PHE A 101 21.66 11.53 -6.71
CA PHE A 101 21.30 10.55 -5.68
C PHE A 101 22.35 10.58 -4.56
N SER A 102 22.01 10.04 -3.40
CA SER A 102 23.01 9.77 -2.36
C SER A 102 22.92 8.33 -1.87
N THR A 103 24.07 7.82 -1.46
CA THR A 103 24.15 6.52 -0.78
C THR A 103 23.85 6.66 0.70
N GLY A 104 23.26 5.63 1.26
CA GLY A 104 23.23 5.40 2.70
C GLY A 104 24.54 4.79 3.21
N ILE A 105 24.46 4.04 4.29
CA ILE A 105 25.58 3.29 4.81
C ILE A 105 25.68 1.95 4.06
N LEU A 106 26.70 1.83 3.22
CA LEU A 106 26.98 0.63 2.42
C LEU A 106 27.93 -0.35 3.12
N ASP A 107 28.71 0.16 4.05
CA ASP A 107 29.62 -0.62 4.90
C ASP A 107 29.11 -0.60 6.33
N GLU A 108 28.59 -1.71 6.80
CA GLU A 108 28.00 -1.87 8.12
C GLU A 108 28.98 -1.51 9.26
N SER A 109 30.28 -1.63 9.04
CA SER A 109 31.32 -1.25 10.01
C SER A 109 31.36 0.25 10.34
N LEU A 110 30.73 1.08 9.53
CA LEU A 110 30.60 2.52 9.77
C LEU A 110 29.49 2.88 10.77
N TRP A 111 28.63 1.94 11.12
CA TRP A 111 27.67 2.15 12.19
C TRP A 111 28.37 2.14 13.56
N SER A 112 28.16 3.19 14.32
CA SER A 112 28.65 3.32 15.70
C SER A 112 27.57 3.69 16.70
N ALA A 113 26.44 4.20 16.21
CA ALA A 113 25.28 4.53 17.03
C ALA A 113 24.68 3.27 17.67
N LYS A 114 24.03 3.45 18.80
CA LYS A 114 23.35 2.39 19.54
C LYS A 114 21.85 2.60 19.51
N TRP A 115 21.07 1.53 19.54
CA TRP A 115 19.65 1.64 19.79
C TRP A 115 19.39 2.10 21.22
N ILE A 116 18.56 3.13 21.38
CA ILE A 116 18.19 3.70 22.68
C ILE A 116 16.70 3.55 22.94
N GLN A 117 16.34 3.28 24.20
CA GLN A 117 14.99 3.25 24.71
C GLN A 117 14.85 4.18 25.91
N ALA A 118 13.66 4.73 26.11
CA ALA A 118 13.38 5.45 27.35
C ALA A 118 13.22 4.47 28.53
N ASP A 119 13.70 4.85 29.70
CA ASP A 119 13.35 4.20 30.98
C ASP A 119 11.95 4.64 31.40
N PHE A 120 10.94 4.07 30.78
CA PHE A 120 9.53 4.41 30.90
C PHE A 120 8.70 3.15 31.13
N ASP A 121 7.83 3.18 32.14
CA ASP A 121 6.91 2.07 32.43
C ASP A 121 5.67 2.19 31.54
N ARG A 122 5.68 1.42 30.45
CA ARG A 122 4.60 1.43 29.46
C ARG A 122 3.38 0.66 29.95
N LYS A 123 2.21 1.22 29.71
CA LYS A 123 0.97 0.46 29.77
C LYS A 123 1.01 -0.62 28.68
N LYS A 124 0.56 -1.81 29.00
CA LYS A 124 0.34 -2.83 27.99
C LYS A 124 -0.82 -2.43 27.09
N SER A 125 -0.64 -2.63 25.81
CA SER A 125 -1.72 -2.47 24.85
C SER A 125 -2.84 -3.50 25.09
N ASP A 126 -3.98 -3.29 24.40
CA ASP A 126 -5.08 -4.25 24.40
C ASP A 126 -4.55 -5.63 24.02
N ASP A 127 -4.86 -6.62 24.84
CA ASP A 127 -4.61 -8.02 24.49
C ASP A 127 -5.34 -8.34 23.17
N VAL A 128 -4.67 -9.08 22.30
CA VAL A 128 -5.24 -9.58 21.05
C VAL A 128 -6.59 -10.29 21.29
N MET A 129 -6.72 -11.03 22.40
CA MET A 129 -7.98 -11.68 22.80
C MET A 129 -9.08 -10.69 23.17
N GLU A 130 -8.74 -9.52 23.70
CA GLU A 130 -9.70 -8.44 23.98
C GLU A 130 -10.21 -7.84 22.65
N GLY A 131 -9.33 -7.55 21.72
CA GLY A 131 -9.69 -7.11 20.37
C GLY A 131 -10.60 -8.11 19.66
N TRP A 132 -10.29 -9.40 19.74
CA TRP A 132 -11.15 -10.45 19.19
C TRP A 132 -12.54 -10.50 19.87
N LYS A 133 -12.62 -10.38 21.19
CA LYS A 133 -13.91 -10.37 21.91
C LYS A 133 -14.76 -9.17 21.53
N ILE A 134 -14.14 -7.99 21.34
CA ILE A 134 -14.83 -6.78 20.86
C ILE A 134 -15.35 -7.04 19.44
N PHE A 135 -14.52 -7.52 18.55
CA PHE A 135 -14.88 -7.84 17.16
C PHE A 135 -16.02 -8.87 17.07
N ALA A 136 -15.96 -9.89 17.90
CA ALA A 136 -16.99 -10.93 17.99
C ALA A 136 -18.28 -10.47 18.73
N GLY A 137 -18.37 -9.23 19.19
CA GLY A 137 -19.51 -8.70 19.94
C GLY A 137 -19.67 -9.28 21.34
N LEU A 138 -18.62 -9.90 21.88
CA LEU A 138 -18.60 -10.52 23.22
C LEU A 138 -18.20 -9.53 24.32
N MET A 139 -17.69 -8.39 23.95
CA MET A 139 -17.38 -7.26 24.83
C MET A 139 -17.94 -5.97 24.24
N PRO A 140 -18.35 -5.01 25.08
CA PRO A 140 -18.79 -3.69 24.60
C PRO A 140 -17.62 -2.90 24.02
N TYR A 141 -17.93 -1.92 23.22
CA TYR A 141 -17.02 -0.94 22.71
C TYR A 141 -16.27 -0.20 23.82
N LEU A 142 -15.02 0.12 23.59
CA LEU A 142 -14.27 1.00 24.47
C LEU A 142 -14.68 2.45 24.17
N GLU A 143 -15.32 3.12 25.14
CA GLU A 143 -15.70 4.53 25.03
C GLU A 143 -14.47 5.45 24.98
N HIS A 144 -13.38 5.03 25.66
CA HIS A 144 -12.14 5.78 25.82
C HIS A 144 -10.90 4.93 25.52
N PRO A 145 -10.70 4.50 24.25
CA PRO A 145 -9.55 3.68 23.89
C PRO A 145 -8.21 4.40 24.11
N GLU A 146 -8.20 5.74 24.09
CA GLU A 146 -7.03 6.57 24.37
C GLU A 146 -6.46 6.40 25.77
N GLU A 147 -7.26 6.01 26.77
CA GLU A 147 -6.79 5.81 28.15
C GLU A 147 -5.79 4.65 28.30
N LYS A 148 -5.82 3.72 27.36
CA LYS A 148 -4.89 2.58 27.30
C LYS A 148 -3.60 2.88 26.55
N LEU A 149 -3.51 4.03 25.86
CA LEU A 149 -2.34 4.40 25.08
C LEU A 149 -1.22 5.01 25.94
N ASN A 150 -0.03 5.00 25.37
CA ASN A 150 1.16 5.56 25.98
C ASN A 150 1.49 6.94 25.38
N PRO A 151 2.14 7.83 26.14
CA PRO A 151 2.65 9.09 25.60
C PRO A 151 3.76 8.83 24.59
N CYS A 152 3.90 9.73 23.62
CA CYS A 152 5.09 9.74 22.78
C CYS A 152 6.32 10.10 23.61
N LEU A 153 7.47 9.53 23.23
CA LEU A 153 8.71 9.66 23.96
C LEU A 153 9.62 10.66 23.26
N TYR A 154 10.13 11.61 24.03
CA TYR A 154 11.09 12.61 23.60
C TYR A 154 12.50 12.13 23.96
N PHE A 155 13.42 12.25 23.02
CA PHE A 155 14.84 11.93 23.18
C PHE A 155 15.67 13.15 22.84
N GLN A 156 16.77 13.39 23.57
CA GLN A 156 17.61 14.56 23.34
C GLN A 156 19.03 14.31 23.80
N THR A 157 19.98 14.90 23.06
CA THR A 157 21.39 15.06 23.47
C THR A 157 21.96 16.39 22.96
N GLU A 158 23.09 16.80 23.52
CA GLU A 158 23.90 17.91 23.02
C GLU A 158 25.20 17.39 22.41
N ILE A 159 25.60 17.95 21.29
CA ILE A 159 26.90 17.70 20.68
C ILE A 159 27.68 19.00 20.51
N GLN A 160 29.00 18.91 20.62
CA GLN A 160 29.92 20.04 20.43
C GLN A 160 30.61 19.91 19.09
N LEU A 161 30.47 20.90 18.21
CA LEU A 161 31.21 20.97 16.94
C LEU A 161 32.28 22.06 17.01
N GLU A 162 33.54 21.67 16.95
CA GLU A 162 34.69 22.59 17.09
C GLU A 162 35.02 23.36 15.80
N LYS A 163 34.56 22.85 14.65
CA LYS A 163 34.94 23.32 13.33
C LYS A 163 33.72 23.72 12.52
N LYS A 164 33.97 24.43 11.42
CA LYS A 164 32.94 24.80 10.48
C LYS A 164 32.51 23.60 9.64
N VAL A 165 31.20 23.31 9.70
CA VAL A 165 30.58 22.18 8.98
C VAL A 165 30.53 22.47 7.48
N LYS A 166 31.00 21.53 6.68
CA LYS A 166 30.92 21.51 5.24
C LYS A 166 29.68 20.75 4.78
N LYS A 167 29.44 19.55 5.35
CA LYS A 167 28.32 18.68 5.08
C LYS A 167 27.95 17.87 6.33
N ALA A 168 26.68 17.66 6.53
CA ALA A 168 26.18 16.81 7.61
C ALA A 168 24.97 16.01 7.18
N THR A 169 25.06 14.69 7.34
CA THR A 169 23.98 13.75 7.03
C THR A 169 23.54 13.02 8.28
N LEU A 170 22.26 13.14 8.63
CA LEU A 170 21.63 12.40 9.71
C LEU A 170 20.93 11.17 9.13
N PHE A 171 21.31 9.99 9.58
CA PHE A 171 20.61 8.73 9.36
C PHE A 171 19.79 8.43 10.60
N ALA A 172 18.49 8.17 10.45
CA ALA A 172 17.62 7.93 11.60
C ALA A 172 16.55 6.89 11.29
N THR A 173 16.16 6.13 12.31
CA THR A 173 15.05 5.18 12.29
C THR A 173 14.49 4.94 13.69
N ALA A 174 13.36 4.22 13.80
CA ALA A 174 12.76 3.90 15.08
C ALA A 174 12.01 2.56 15.04
N HIS A 175 11.98 1.87 16.15
CA HIS A 175 10.89 0.95 16.45
C HIS A 175 9.70 1.77 16.92
N GLY A 176 8.77 2.02 16.02
CA GLY A 176 7.71 3.03 16.10
C GLY A 176 7.75 3.95 14.88
N ILE A 177 7.18 5.14 15.01
CA ILE A 177 7.30 6.23 14.03
C ILE A 177 7.92 7.45 14.71
N TYR A 178 8.68 8.27 13.96
CA TYR A 178 9.47 9.33 14.57
C TYR A 178 9.51 10.63 13.75
N GLU A 179 9.81 11.71 14.45
CA GLU A 179 10.29 12.98 13.88
C GLU A 179 11.61 13.34 14.57
N ALA A 180 12.69 13.49 13.80
CA ALA A 180 13.96 14.00 14.34
C ALA A 180 13.97 15.52 14.37
N CYS A 181 14.72 16.09 15.32
CA CYS A 181 14.85 17.53 15.51
C CYS A 181 16.32 17.91 15.66
N VAL A 182 16.71 19.03 15.04
CA VAL A 182 18.07 19.61 15.17
C VAL A 182 17.96 21.10 15.42
N ASN A 183 18.41 21.57 16.58
CA ASN A 183 18.36 22.99 16.99
C ASN A 183 16.94 23.60 16.78
N GLY A 184 15.90 22.86 17.11
CA GLY A 184 14.49 23.27 16.97
C GLY A 184 13.87 23.14 15.59
N LYS A 185 14.64 22.71 14.59
CA LYS A 185 14.10 22.40 13.25
C LYS A 185 13.78 20.92 13.14
N SER A 186 12.56 20.60 12.72
CA SER A 186 12.10 19.24 12.48
C SER A 186 12.62 18.66 11.15
N TYR A 187 12.96 17.37 11.20
CA TYR A 187 13.33 16.53 10.09
C TYR A 187 12.55 15.23 10.18
N GLY A 188 11.72 14.98 9.21
CA GLY A 188 10.89 13.77 9.18
C GLY A 188 10.17 13.65 7.85
N GLN A 189 9.76 12.43 7.56
CA GLN A 189 8.76 12.12 6.54
C GLN A 189 7.53 11.63 7.28
N PRO A 190 6.31 11.87 6.79
CA PRO A 190 5.11 11.40 7.46
C PRO A 190 5.22 9.91 7.80
N LEU A 191 5.02 9.57 9.07
CA LEU A 191 5.01 8.21 9.61
C LEU A 191 6.29 7.40 9.36
N ALA A 192 7.45 8.06 9.19
CA ALA A 192 8.75 7.38 9.06
C ALA A 192 9.06 6.52 10.30
N PRO A 193 9.75 5.39 10.17
CA PRO A 193 10.43 4.84 8.99
C PRO A 193 9.51 4.10 8.04
N GLY A 194 8.25 3.83 8.38
CA GLY A 194 7.30 3.09 7.58
C GLY A 194 7.02 1.69 8.11
N TYR A 195 6.39 0.85 7.27
CA TYR A 195 5.88 -0.45 7.62
C TYR A 195 6.62 -1.54 6.84
N THR A 196 7.39 -2.37 7.53
CA THR A 196 8.18 -3.46 6.97
C THR A 196 8.05 -4.72 7.82
N LYS A 197 8.62 -5.83 7.37
CA LYS A 197 8.82 -6.99 8.26
C LYS A 197 9.94 -6.68 9.25
N TYR A 198 9.60 -6.03 10.36
CA TYR A 198 10.54 -5.56 11.37
C TYR A 198 11.53 -6.62 11.89
N ALA A 199 11.12 -7.89 11.92
CA ALA A 199 12.01 -8.99 12.30
C ALA A 199 13.12 -9.28 11.26
N ALA A 200 12.98 -8.79 10.02
CA ALA A 200 13.94 -9.05 8.95
C ALA A 200 14.73 -7.80 8.56
N TYR A 201 14.09 -6.64 8.51
CA TYR A 201 14.79 -5.38 8.25
C TYR A 201 13.99 -4.16 8.72
N GLN A 202 14.74 -3.09 8.96
CA GLN A 202 14.25 -1.78 9.36
C GLN A 202 14.78 -0.73 8.38
N GLU A 203 13.89 0.06 7.78
CA GLU A 203 14.33 1.17 6.95
C GLU A 203 14.83 2.33 7.81
N TYR A 204 15.89 2.99 7.35
CA TYR A 204 16.31 4.28 7.87
C TYR A 204 16.17 5.37 6.82
N GLN A 205 15.97 6.59 7.27
CA GLN A 205 15.92 7.78 6.42
C GLN A 205 17.24 8.53 6.50
N SER A 206 17.58 9.25 5.43
CA SER A 206 18.76 10.09 5.32
C SER A 206 18.35 11.56 5.15
N TYR A 207 18.84 12.43 6.01
CA TYR A 207 18.50 13.85 5.99
C TYR A 207 19.77 14.70 5.87
N ASP A 208 19.79 15.63 4.91
CA ASP A 208 20.80 16.71 4.90
C ASP A 208 20.42 17.75 5.96
N ILE A 209 21.20 17.81 7.03
CA ILE A 209 21.01 18.76 8.12
C ILE A 209 22.08 19.84 8.19
N THR A 210 22.91 19.96 7.15
CA THR A 210 24.06 20.88 7.08
C THR A 210 23.71 22.30 7.48
N SER A 211 22.59 22.81 6.98
CA SER A 211 22.15 24.20 7.24
C SER A 211 21.64 24.44 8.66
N SER A 212 21.37 23.38 9.44
CA SER A 212 20.88 23.49 10.81
C SER A 212 21.96 23.37 11.87
N LEU A 213 23.17 23.01 11.46
CA LEU A 213 24.31 22.92 12.38
C LEU A 213 25.14 24.21 12.40
N LYS A 214 25.71 24.50 13.57
CA LYS A 214 26.58 25.63 13.82
C LYS A 214 27.83 25.19 14.60
N ALA A 215 28.91 25.95 14.51
CA ALA A 215 30.04 25.76 15.42
C ALA A 215 29.59 26.02 16.86
N GLY A 216 30.08 25.23 17.80
CA GLY A 216 29.65 25.23 19.19
C GLY A 216 28.62 24.13 19.49
N ILE A 217 27.80 24.36 20.49
CA ILE A 217 26.82 23.40 20.98
C ILE A 217 25.64 23.32 20.00
N ASN A 218 25.26 22.12 19.63
CA ASN A 218 24.05 21.80 18.86
C ASN A 218 23.23 20.78 19.64
N VAL A 219 21.91 20.89 19.53
CA VAL A 219 20.96 19.98 20.19
C VAL A 219 20.34 19.07 19.13
N ILE A 220 20.40 17.77 19.36
CA ILE A 220 19.77 16.76 18.51
C ILE A 220 18.73 16.05 19.36
N GLY A 221 17.54 15.85 18.81
CA GLY A 221 16.46 15.15 19.50
C GLY A 221 15.54 14.42 18.53
N ALA A 222 14.59 13.71 19.11
CA ALA A 222 13.51 13.07 18.38
C ALA A 222 12.28 12.94 19.25
N VAL A 223 11.10 12.91 18.61
CA VAL A 223 9.86 12.43 19.21
C VAL A 223 9.51 11.12 18.55
N VAL A 224 9.21 10.10 19.36
CA VAL A 224 8.89 8.74 18.89
C VAL A 224 7.51 8.35 19.38
N ALA A 225 6.66 7.90 18.45
CA ALA A 225 5.32 7.40 18.71
C ALA A 225 5.20 5.92 18.36
N ASP A 226 4.10 5.31 18.75
CA ASP A 226 3.89 3.86 18.64
C ASP A 226 3.90 3.33 17.18
N GLY A 227 3.20 3.99 16.26
CA GLY A 227 3.14 3.60 14.85
C GLY A 227 2.64 2.16 14.65
N TRP A 228 3.18 1.48 13.64
CA TRP A 228 2.86 0.06 13.38
C TRP A 228 3.57 -0.91 14.34
N TYR A 229 4.67 -0.49 14.97
CA TYR A 229 5.51 -1.41 15.75
C TYR A 229 4.87 -1.80 17.08
N THR A 230 4.43 -0.81 17.88
CA THR A 230 3.78 -1.02 19.18
C THR A 230 2.32 -0.57 19.18
N GLY A 231 1.88 0.23 18.21
CA GLY A 231 0.52 0.75 18.13
C GLY A 231 -0.48 -0.29 17.64
N LYS A 232 -1.74 0.11 17.61
CA LYS A 232 -2.85 -0.70 17.13
C LYS A 232 -2.77 -0.91 15.62
N ILE A 233 -2.96 -2.16 15.17
CA ILE A 233 -2.95 -2.52 13.75
C ILE A 233 -3.99 -3.58 13.42
N GLY A 234 -4.36 -3.62 12.13
CA GLY A 234 -5.21 -4.64 11.54
C GLY A 234 -6.68 -4.60 11.99
N LEU A 235 -7.44 -5.58 11.56
CA LEU A 235 -8.88 -5.67 11.80
C LEU A 235 -9.22 -5.65 13.30
N LEU A 236 -8.48 -6.36 14.12
CA LEU A 236 -8.72 -6.43 15.57
C LEU A 236 -8.26 -5.18 16.32
N GLY A 237 -7.43 -4.32 15.72
CA GLY A 237 -6.87 -3.13 16.37
C GLY A 237 -6.09 -3.48 17.64
N ALA A 238 -5.35 -4.58 17.63
CA ALA A 238 -4.48 -4.96 18.73
C ALA A 238 -3.11 -4.30 18.58
N GLY A 239 -2.52 -3.87 19.68
CA GLY A 239 -1.18 -3.32 19.72
C GLY A 239 -0.12 -4.36 20.07
N ASP A 240 1.13 -3.90 20.22
CA ASP A 240 2.30 -4.70 20.62
C ASP A 240 2.54 -5.94 19.74
N GLN A 241 2.20 -5.84 18.43
CA GLN A 241 2.25 -6.98 17.50
C GLN A 241 3.67 -7.37 17.08
N TYR A 242 4.59 -6.40 17.04
CA TYR A 242 6.00 -6.62 16.63
C TYR A 242 6.96 -6.35 17.77
N GLY A 243 6.53 -5.68 18.81
CA GLY A 243 7.27 -5.39 20.03
C GLY A 243 6.44 -4.54 20.98
N ASP A 244 6.83 -4.51 22.26
CA ASP A 244 6.12 -3.84 23.35
C ASP A 244 6.75 -2.52 23.76
N THR A 245 7.85 -2.11 23.12
CA THR A 245 8.61 -0.91 23.52
C THR A 245 9.18 -0.22 22.30
N THR A 246 8.95 1.09 22.20
CA THR A 246 9.54 1.91 21.15
C THR A 246 11.04 2.11 21.39
N ALA A 247 11.80 2.27 20.30
CA ALA A 247 13.24 2.56 20.35
C ALA A 247 13.61 3.56 19.27
N PHE A 248 14.69 4.31 19.49
CA PHE A 248 15.22 5.26 18.52
C PHE A 248 16.66 4.91 18.17
N PHE A 249 17.05 5.19 16.94
CA PHE A 249 18.41 5.02 16.43
C PHE A 249 18.74 6.17 15.50
N ALA A 250 19.85 6.85 15.74
CA ALA A 250 20.32 7.91 14.84
C ALA A 250 21.84 7.98 14.80
N GLN A 251 22.38 8.22 13.61
CA GLN A 251 23.80 8.49 13.39
C GLN A 251 23.96 9.71 12.51
N LEU A 252 24.73 10.67 13.00
CA LEU A 252 25.11 11.89 12.31
C LEU A 252 26.55 11.77 11.82
N MET A 253 26.77 11.92 10.52
CA MET A 253 28.08 12.03 9.91
C MET A 253 28.34 13.48 9.52
N VAL A 254 29.39 14.07 10.03
CA VAL A 254 29.79 15.46 9.78
C VAL A 254 31.13 15.50 9.06
N GLU A 255 31.17 16.22 7.95
CA GLU A 255 32.39 16.58 7.22
C GLU A 255 32.67 18.07 7.45
N TYR A 256 33.90 18.42 7.81
CA TYR A 256 34.31 19.78 8.05
C TYR A 256 35.00 20.38 6.82
N GLU A 257 35.08 21.73 6.78
CA GLU A 257 35.74 22.45 5.68
C GLU A 257 37.27 22.12 5.56
N ASP A 258 37.90 21.66 6.62
CA ASP A 258 39.31 21.22 6.60
C ASP A 258 39.52 19.79 6.09
N GLY A 259 38.42 19.11 5.68
CA GLY A 259 38.45 17.75 5.17
C GLY A 259 38.42 16.66 6.24
N SER A 260 38.44 17.03 7.53
CA SER A 260 38.24 16.06 8.62
C SER A 260 36.75 15.69 8.76
N SER A 261 36.46 14.55 9.41
CA SER A 261 35.11 14.10 9.66
C SER A 261 34.93 13.62 11.11
N GLU A 262 33.70 13.70 11.61
CA GLU A 262 33.30 13.16 12.91
C GLU A 262 31.97 12.43 12.77
N ILE A 263 31.75 11.45 13.65
CA ILE A 263 30.50 10.69 13.74
C ILE A 263 29.95 10.87 15.15
N PHE A 264 28.68 11.23 15.23
CA PHE A 264 27.91 11.28 16.46
C PHE A 264 26.75 10.32 16.33
N GLY A 265 26.36 9.64 17.40
CA GLY A 265 25.29 8.68 17.38
C GLY A 265 24.43 8.70 18.63
N THR A 266 23.35 7.96 18.58
CA THR A 266 22.61 7.62 19.80
C THR A 266 23.48 6.74 20.70
N ASP A 267 23.59 7.10 21.96
CA ASP A 267 24.41 6.43 22.99
C ASP A 267 23.91 6.75 24.41
N GLU A 268 24.70 6.42 25.41
CA GLU A 268 24.41 6.62 26.84
C GLU A 268 24.31 8.09 27.26
N SER A 269 24.78 9.03 26.45
CA SER A 269 24.72 10.48 26.74
C SER A 269 23.29 11.04 26.57
N TRP A 270 22.43 10.33 25.85
CA TRP A 270 21.06 10.74 25.59
C TRP A 270 20.16 10.63 26.82
N ARG A 271 19.15 11.49 26.86
CA ARG A 271 18.08 11.47 27.86
C ARG A 271 16.73 11.36 27.18
N ALA A 272 15.78 10.78 27.87
CA ALA A 272 14.42 10.61 27.35
C ALA A 272 13.37 10.91 28.43
N GLY A 273 12.20 11.33 28.00
CA GLY A 273 11.05 11.59 28.84
C GLY A 273 9.79 11.81 28.02
N THR A 274 8.75 12.33 28.66
CA THR A 274 7.47 12.65 28.03
C THR A 274 7.32 14.15 27.80
N GLY A 275 6.34 14.55 26.99
CA GLY A 275 6.03 15.94 26.70
C GLY A 275 4.57 16.13 26.33
N ALA A 276 4.29 16.99 25.34
CA ALA A 276 2.94 17.38 24.95
C ALA A 276 2.10 16.28 24.31
N TYR A 277 2.71 15.33 23.62
CA TYR A 277 1.98 14.22 23.00
C TYR A 277 1.56 13.22 24.06
N MET A 278 0.30 13.29 24.48
CA MET A 278 -0.29 12.40 25.49
C MET A 278 -0.43 10.98 24.97
N TYR A 279 -0.65 10.82 23.68
CA TYR A 279 -0.68 9.58 22.91
C TYR A 279 -0.64 9.90 21.43
N ALA A 280 -0.24 8.91 20.62
CA ALA A 280 -0.45 8.91 19.18
C ALA A 280 -0.55 7.47 18.68
N ASP A 281 -1.63 7.18 17.98
CA ASP A 281 -1.93 5.86 17.46
C ASP A 281 -2.60 5.97 16.08
N LEU A 282 -2.34 5.03 15.19
CA LEU A 282 -2.83 5.07 13.81
C LEU A 282 -4.36 4.90 13.69
N PHE A 283 -5.01 4.29 14.70
CA PHE A 283 -6.45 4.04 14.70
C PHE A 283 -7.21 4.91 15.70
N VAL A 284 -6.59 5.23 16.83
CA VAL A 284 -7.23 6.05 17.86
C VAL A 284 -7.11 7.54 17.52
N GLY A 285 -5.95 7.96 17.01
CA GLY A 285 -5.65 9.35 16.72
C GLY A 285 -4.54 9.89 17.61
N GLU A 286 -4.41 11.22 17.66
CA GLU A 286 -3.36 11.92 18.38
C GLU A 286 -3.93 12.84 19.46
N GLY A 287 -3.39 12.77 20.67
CA GLY A 287 -3.72 13.67 21.77
C GLY A 287 -2.54 14.57 22.13
N TYR A 288 -2.69 15.88 21.98
CA TYR A 288 -1.66 16.87 22.23
C TYR A 288 -2.12 17.89 23.30
N ASP A 289 -1.39 17.98 24.40
CA ASP A 289 -1.61 18.95 25.47
C ASP A 289 -0.48 20.00 25.44
N ALA A 290 -0.74 21.15 24.85
CA ALA A 290 0.27 22.19 24.68
C ALA A 290 0.79 22.77 26.02
N SER A 291 0.10 22.56 27.15
CA SER A 291 0.60 22.95 28.47
C SER A 291 1.75 22.09 28.97
N LYS A 292 1.93 20.90 28.35
CA LYS A 292 2.99 19.95 28.71
C LYS A 292 4.17 19.97 27.72
N GLU A 293 4.17 20.90 26.75
CA GLU A 293 5.33 21.04 25.85
C GLU A 293 6.57 21.37 26.67
N PRO A 294 7.65 20.60 26.55
CA PRO A 294 8.89 20.88 27.30
C PRO A 294 9.56 22.11 26.68
N GLU A 295 9.21 23.30 27.19
CA GLU A 295 9.66 24.58 26.63
C GLU A 295 11.19 24.65 26.61
N GLY A 296 11.77 24.94 25.44
CA GLY A 296 13.22 25.04 25.25
C GLY A 296 13.95 23.70 25.15
N TRP A 297 13.27 22.58 25.05
CA TRP A 297 13.93 21.26 24.99
C TRP A 297 14.91 21.08 23.84
N MET A 298 14.82 21.88 22.81
CA MET A 298 15.77 21.90 21.68
C MET A 298 16.77 23.07 21.76
N GLU A 299 16.90 23.68 22.91
CA GLU A 299 17.89 24.75 23.20
C GLU A 299 19.05 24.21 24.04
N PRO A 300 20.29 24.73 23.82
CA PRO A 300 21.44 24.33 24.63
C PRO A 300 21.23 24.60 26.12
N GLY A 301 21.66 23.66 26.95
CA GLY A 301 21.56 23.77 28.40
C GLY A 301 20.21 23.38 29.00
N TYR A 302 19.31 22.80 28.18
CA TYR A 302 18.01 22.31 28.67
C TYR A 302 18.19 21.23 29.72
N VAL A 303 17.52 21.37 30.85
CA VAL A 303 17.50 20.41 31.95
C VAL A 303 16.05 20.14 32.36
N ASN A 304 15.64 18.93 32.29
CA ASN A 304 14.38 18.44 32.85
C ASN A 304 14.67 17.26 33.81
N ASN A 305 14.32 17.44 35.07
CA ASN A 305 14.62 16.47 36.11
C ASN A 305 13.79 15.17 35.98
N ASP A 306 12.67 15.22 35.27
CA ASP A 306 11.82 14.05 35.01
C ASP A 306 12.34 13.20 33.83
N TRP A 307 13.24 13.77 33.03
CA TRP A 307 13.87 13.01 31.93
C TRP A 307 15.02 12.16 32.46
N LYS A 308 15.02 10.89 32.13
CA LYS A 308 16.00 9.90 32.58
C LYS A 308 17.07 9.63 31.52
N PRO A 309 18.24 9.11 31.92
CA PRO A 309 19.17 8.49 30.97
C PRO A 309 18.48 7.36 30.17
N VAL A 310 18.85 7.22 28.92
CA VAL A 310 18.29 6.17 28.06
C VAL A 310 18.85 4.79 28.42
N LEU A 311 18.13 3.75 28.04
CA LEU A 311 18.57 2.36 28.08
C LEU A 311 19.12 1.96 26.72
N ILE A 312 20.32 1.40 26.69
CA ILE A 312 20.91 0.87 25.48
C ILE A 312 20.31 -0.50 25.16
N ARG A 313 20.04 -0.75 23.87
CA ARG A 313 19.62 -2.04 23.35
C ARG A 313 20.49 -2.44 22.17
N ASP A 314 20.57 -3.73 21.96
CA ASP A 314 21.26 -4.29 20.81
C ASP A 314 20.27 -5.04 19.91
N TYR A 315 19.92 -4.41 18.77
CA TYR A 315 19.12 -5.02 17.71
C TYR A 315 19.98 -5.29 16.46
N GLY A 316 21.30 -5.07 16.55
CA GLY A 316 22.25 -5.22 15.44
C GLY A 316 22.08 -4.14 14.36
N TYR A 317 22.94 -4.21 13.34
CA TYR A 317 22.94 -3.28 12.20
C TYR A 317 22.55 -3.95 10.89
N SER A 318 22.69 -5.27 10.77
CA SER A 318 22.44 -6.03 9.53
C SER A 318 21.00 -5.88 9.01
N GLN A 319 20.08 -5.49 9.90
CA GLN A 319 18.70 -5.23 9.55
C GLN A 319 18.48 -3.81 9.01
N LEU A 320 19.41 -2.87 9.18
CA LEU A 320 19.27 -1.49 8.74
C LEU A 320 19.46 -1.37 7.23
N LYS A 321 18.46 -0.86 6.53
CA LYS A 321 18.49 -0.65 5.06
C LYS A 321 18.01 0.75 4.71
N GLY A 322 18.65 1.34 3.72
CA GLY A 322 18.14 2.56 3.11
C GLY A 322 16.85 2.29 2.35
N ARG A 323 16.04 3.32 2.20
CA ARG A 323 14.75 3.25 1.49
C ARG A 323 14.91 2.83 0.04
N THR A 324 13.93 2.09 -0.46
CA THR A 324 13.91 1.53 -1.83
C THR A 324 12.67 1.91 -2.64
N ASP A 325 11.76 2.70 -2.09
CA ASP A 325 10.54 3.20 -2.74
C ASP A 325 10.35 4.71 -2.52
N GLU A 326 9.33 5.29 -3.11
CA GLU A 326 8.96 6.67 -2.88
C GLU A 326 8.55 6.91 -1.41
N PRO A 327 8.90 8.07 -0.82
CA PRO A 327 8.52 8.39 0.54
C PRO A 327 7.01 8.63 0.67
N ALA A 328 6.45 8.37 1.83
CA ALA A 328 5.17 8.96 2.18
C ALA A 328 5.30 10.48 2.28
N ALA A 329 4.31 11.18 1.78
CA ALA A 329 4.28 12.64 1.75
C ALA A 329 2.86 13.18 1.94
N CYS A 330 2.77 14.45 2.32
CA CYS A 330 1.55 15.22 2.12
C CYS A 330 1.50 15.61 0.64
N VAL A 331 0.82 14.80 -0.17
CA VAL A 331 0.79 14.96 -1.63
C VAL A 331 -0.11 16.11 -2.07
N ARG A 332 -0.99 16.58 -1.18
CA ARG A 332 -1.89 17.71 -1.45
C ARG A 332 -2.36 18.37 -0.17
N ILE A 333 -2.36 19.71 -0.17
CA ILE A 333 -3.02 20.51 0.87
C ILE A 333 -4.18 21.25 0.22
N GLN A 334 -5.36 21.11 0.77
CA GLN A 334 -6.57 21.74 0.23
C GLN A 334 -7.39 22.42 1.32
N LYS A 335 -8.28 23.34 0.88
CA LYS A 335 -9.30 23.91 1.76
C LYS A 335 -10.46 22.91 1.89
N PRO A 336 -11.07 22.78 3.08
CA PRO A 336 -12.29 22.02 3.20
C PRO A 336 -13.42 22.67 2.36
N LYS A 337 -14.40 21.87 1.98
CA LYS A 337 -15.51 22.28 1.12
C LYS A 337 -16.57 23.08 1.87
N ALA A 338 -16.92 22.68 3.08
CA ALA A 338 -17.97 23.31 3.88
C ALA A 338 -17.75 23.10 5.38
N LEU A 339 -18.31 24.03 6.16
CA LEU A 339 -18.48 23.93 7.60
C LEU A 339 -19.93 24.25 7.92
N PHE A 340 -20.64 23.34 8.57
CA PHE A 340 -22.07 23.49 8.82
C PHE A 340 -22.51 22.82 10.12
N ARG A 341 -23.72 23.11 10.58
CA ARG A 341 -24.33 22.39 11.70
C ARG A 341 -25.32 21.34 11.20
N SER A 342 -25.17 20.12 11.72
CA SER A 342 -26.09 19.03 11.44
C SER A 342 -27.49 19.29 12.05
N PRO A 343 -28.52 18.54 11.68
CA PRO A 343 -29.85 18.60 12.32
C PRO A 343 -29.80 18.38 13.84
N LYS A 344 -28.81 17.60 14.36
CA LYS A 344 -28.59 17.43 15.80
C LYS A 344 -27.80 18.58 16.45
N GLY A 345 -27.38 19.58 15.67
CA GLY A 345 -26.60 20.72 16.15
C GLY A 345 -25.08 20.50 16.17
N GLU A 346 -24.58 19.36 15.70
CA GLU A 346 -23.15 19.06 15.63
C GLU A 346 -22.46 19.98 14.61
N LEU A 347 -21.28 20.50 14.94
CA LEU A 347 -20.45 21.24 13.99
C LEU A 347 -19.66 20.25 13.14
N ILE A 348 -19.88 20.26 11.82
CA ILE A 348 -19.30 19.30 10.87
C ILE A 348 -18.52 20.03 9.79
N LEU A 349 -17.28 19.60 9.58
CA LEU A 349 -16.43 19.98 8.46
C LEU A 349 -16.57 18.92 7.36
N ASP A 350 -16.97 19.32 6.15
CA ASP A 350 -16.94 18.50 4.94
C ASP A 350 -15.65 18.79 4.16
N VAL A 351 -14.81 17.80 4.01
CA VAL A 351 -13.55 17.86 3.24
C VAL A 351 -13.84 17.87 1.73
N GLY A 352 -15.01 17.35 1.31
CA GLY A 352 -15.46 17.30 -0.08
C GLY A 352 -15.14 15.99 -0.80
N GLU A 353 -14.28 15.17 -0.25
CA GLU A 353 -13.92 13.85 -0.76
C GLU A 353 -13.43 12.95 0.39
N ASN A 354 -13.55 11.63 0.23
CA ASN A 354 -12.96 10.67 1.18
C ASN A 354 -11.46 10.56 0.92
N ILE A 355 -10.66 10.81 1.94
CA ILE A 355 -9.20 10.88 1.85
C ILE A 355 -8.52 10.02 2.91
N SER A 356 -7.24 9.76 2.70
CA SER A 356 -6.28 9.37 3.73
C SER A 356 -5.48 10.61 4.15
N GLY A 357 -5.47 10.95 5.45
CA GLY A 357 -4.78 12.16 5.90
C GLY A 357 -5.21 12.67 7.27
N TYR A 358 -5.06 13.96 7.48
CA TYR A 358 -5.43 14.64 8.73
C TYR A 358 -5.81 16.12 8.50
N ILE A 359 -6.36 16.75 9.52
CA ILE A 359 -6.73 18.17 9.54
C ILE A 359 -5.76 18.96 10.39
N SER A 360 -5.18 20.03 9.85
CA SER A 360 -4.56 21.08 10.67
C SER A 360 -5.50 22.26 10.84
N PHE A 361 -5.39 22.93 11.97
CA PHE A 361 -6.22 24.09 12.26
C PHE A 361 -5.49 25.13 13.12
N SER A 362 -5.96 26.37 13.05
CA SER A 362 -5.44 27.50 13.82
C SER A 362 -6.58 28.32 14.38
N SER A 363 -6.47 28.74 15.64
CA SER A 363 -7.53 29.55 16.29
C SER A 363 -7.00 30.34 17.46
N MET A 364 -7.89 31.17 18.01
CA MET A 364 -7.74 31.76 19.36
C MET A 364 -8.38 30.80 20.37
N ALA A 365 -7.71 30.55 21.47
CA ALA A 365 -8.26 29.78 22.58
C ALA A 365 -7.79 30.32 23.92
N GLU A 366 -8.57 30.03 24.94
CA GLU A 366 -8.15 30.19 26.34
C GLU A 366 -7.39 28.94 26.82
N THR A 367 -6.52 29.12 27.80
CA THR A 367 -5.77 28.02 28.42
C THR A 367 -6.71 26.90 28.87
N GLY A 368 -6.38 25.66 28.52
CA GLY A 368 -7.16 24.49 28.89
C GLY A 368 -8.35 24.20 27.96
N THR A 369 -8.61 25.05 26.93
CA THR A 369 -9.61 24.73 25.91
C THR A 369 -9.26 23.42 25.22
N LYS A 370 -10.19 22.46 25.27
CA LYS A 370 -10.04 21.14 24.64
C LYS A 370 -10.83 21.12 23.32
N ILE A 371 -10.12 20.99 22.23
CA ILE A 371 -10.68 20.85 20.87
C ILE A 371 -10.55 19.40 20.43
N LYS A 372 -11.65 18.82 19.95
CA LYS A 372 -11.74 17.43 19.52
C LYS A 372 -12.21 17.37 18.07
N LEU A 373 -11.51 16.62 17.25
CA LEU A 373 -11.81 16.33 15.86
C LEU A 373 -12.09 14.83 15.70
N GLU A 374 -13.31 14.46 15.43
CA GLU A 374 -13.75 13.08 15.24
C GLU A 374 -13.97 12.83 13.74
N HIS A 375 -13.25 11.89 13.15
CA HIS A 375 -13.24 11.64 11.72
C HIS A 375 -14.19 10.50 11.33
N GLY A 376 -14.91 10.67 10.23
CA GLY A 376 -15.83 9.68 9.68
C GLY A 376 -15.95 9.78 8.16
N GLU A 377 -16.32 8.69 7.52
CA GLU A 377 -16.41 8.64 6.05
C GLU A 377 -17.77 9.16 5.54
N VAL A 378 -18.82 9.06 6.35
CA VAL A 378 -20.19 9.37 5.93
C VAL A 378 -20.97 10.13 7.01
N LEU A 379 -22.08 10.75 6.60
CA LEU A 379 -23.14 11.22 7.47
C LEU A 379 -24.28 10.19 7.48
N ASP A 380 -25.09 10.17 8.53
CA ASP A 380 -26.33 9.39 8.53
C ASP A 380 -27.32 9.92 7.47
N LYS A 381 -28.43 9.20 7.26
CA LYS A 381 -29.42 9.62 6.25
C LYS A 381 -30.11 10.96 6.56
N GLU A 382 -30.06 11.40 7.81
CA GLU A 382 -30.57 12.71 8.25
C GLU A 382 -29.52 13.83 8.11
N GLY A 383 -28.24 13.49 7.79
CA GLY A 383 -27.15 14.45 7.64
C GLY A 383 -26.39 14.74 8.94
N ASN A 384 -26.47 13.88 9.95
CA ASN A 384 -25.70 13.98 11.18
C ASN A 384 -24.40 13.14 11.05
N PHE A 385 -23.44 13.40 11.92
CA PHE A 385 -22.21 12.63 11.96
C PHE A 385 -22.48 11.15 12.27
N GLN A 386 -21.93 10.27 11.45
CA GLN A 386 -21.95 8.83 11.69
C GLN A 386 -20.51 8.33 11.90
N HIS A 387 -20.26 7.76 13.06
CA HIS A 387 -18.99 7.13 13.34
C HIS A 387 -19.05 5.68 12.81
N ASN A 388 -18.61 5.50 11.58
CA ASN A 388 -18.72 4.21 10.87
C ASN A 388 -17.46 3.34 10.97
N ILE A 389 -16.65 3.49 12.02
CA ILE A 389 -15.47 2.67 12.20
C ILE A 389 -15.84 1.32 12.82
N LEU A 390 -15.38 0.24 12.18
CA LEU A 390 -15.51 -1.12 12.70
C LEU A 390 -14.35 -1.41 13.66
N GLY A 391 -14.66 -2.17 14.72
CA GLY A 391 -13.64 -2.50 15.72
C GLY A 391 -13.44 -1.35 16.72
N GLN A 392 -14.01 -1.47 17.84
CA GLN A 392 -14.45 -0.45 18.76
C GLN A 392 -13.39 -0.05 19.80
N ASN A 393 -12.21 -0.49 19.61
CA ASN A 393 -10.99 0.02 20.22
C ASN A 393 -10.26 1.04 19.31
N LYS A 394 -10.98 1.57 18.31
CA LYS A 394 -10.54 2.56 17.32
C LYS A 394 -11.54 3.70 17.31
N ASN A 395 -11.13 4.96 17.35
CA ASN A 395 -12.08 6.09 17.35
C ASN A 395 -11.71 7.26 16.43
N GLN A 396 -10.58 7.21 15.71
CA GLN A 396 -10.15 8.23 14.74
C GLN A 396 -10.34 9.67 15.24
N THR A 397 -9.84 9.95 16.44
CA THR A 397 -10.12 11.21 17.14
C THR A 397 -8.84 11.92 17.52
N ASP A 398 -8.65 13.13 17.00
CA ASP A 398 -7.55 13.98 17.40
C ASP A 398 -8.02 14.96 18.48
N VAL A 399 -7.17 15.19 19.46
CA VAL A 399 -7.44 16.06 20.61
C VAL A 399 -6.31 17.06 20.79
N TYR A 400 -6.66 18.34 20.82
CA TYR A 400 -5.74 19.43 21.18
C TYR A 400 -6.22 20.11 22.45
N ILE A 401 -5.29 20.37 23.39
CA ILE A 401 -5.54 21.15 24.59
C ILE A 401 -4.64 22.38 24.55
N ALA A 402 -5.25 23.57 24.61
CA ALA A 402 -4.52 24.83 24.57
C ALA A 402 -3.69 25.05 25.85
N GLY A 403 -2.39 25.30 25.68
CA GLY A 403 -1.46 25.48 26.78
C GLY A 403 -1.40 26.92 27.35
N LYS A 404 -1.85 27.90 26.54
CA LYS A 404 -1.87 29.33 26.92
C LYS A 404 -2.96 30.05 26.16
N ASP A 405 -3.36 31.22 26.69
CA ASP A 405 -4.28 32.10 25.99
C ASP A 405 -3.67 32.68 24.71
N GLY A 406 -4.44 32.79 23.69
CA GLY A 406 -4.04 33.42 22.41
C GLY A 406 -4.12 32.53 21.19
N MET A 407 -3.40 32.94 20.14
CA MET A 407 -3.38 32.26 18.86
C MET A 407 -2.56 30.97 18.99
N PHE A 408 -3.10 29.87 18.50
CA PHE A 408 -2.39 28.61 18.36
C PHE A 408 -2.56 28.04 16.94
N SER A 409 -1.69 27.10 16.62
CA SER A 409 -1.78 26.27 15.41
C SER A 409 -1.43 24.84 15.78
N TYR A 410 -2.24 23.90 15.30
CA TYR A 410 -2.01 22.48 15.53
C TYR A 410 -2.09 21.69 14.22
N CYS A 411 -1.21 20.73 14.07
CA CYS A 411 -1.14 19.81 12.94
C CYS A 411 -0.70 18.43 13.46
N PRO A 412 -1.55 17.40 13.37
CA PRO A 412 -1.15 16.04 13.76
C PRO A 412 0.11 15.58 13.03
N LYS A 413 0.94 14.76 13.66
CA LYS A 413 2.21 14.27 13.12
C LYS A 413 2.33 12.76 13.08
N PHE A 414 1.73 12.08 14.03
CA PHE A 414 1.97 10.65 14.29
C PHE A 414 0.71 9.80 14.10
N THR A 415 -0.24 10.28 13.30
CA THR A 415 -1.46 9.57 12.95
C THR A 415 -1.93 9.95 11.56
N PHE A 416 -2.88 9.19 11.02
CA PHE A 416 -3.67 9.52 9.84
C PHE A 416 -5.02 8.82 9.88
N HIS A 417 -6.01 9.37 9.21
CA HIS A 417 -7.38 8.87 9.19
C HIS A 417 -7.88 8.68 7.76
N GLY A 418 -8.83 7.75 7.59
CA GLY A 418 -9.66 7.64 6.40
C GLY A 418 -10.99 8.36 6.67
N PHE A 419 -11.31 9.44 5.94
CA PHE A 419 -12.50 10.25 6.25
C PHE A 419 -12.90 11.22 5.14
N GLN A 420 -14.16 11.65 5.17
CA GLN A 420 -14.65 12.81 4.45
C GLN A 420 -15.22 13.87 5.41
N TYR A 421 -15.78 13.48 6.54
CA TYR A 421 -16.41 14.38 7.49
C TYR A 421 -15.70 14.40 8.82
N VAL A 422 -15.66 15.57 9.45
CA VAL A 422 -15.08 15.74 10.79
C VAL A 422 -16.08 16.43 11.69
N ARG A 423 -16.45 15.77 12.80
CA ARG A 423 -17.22 16.41 13.86
C ARG A 423 -16.27 17.17 14.77
N ILE A 424 -16.57 18.44 15.03
CA ILE A 424 -15.74 19.35 15.81
C ILE A 424 -16.45 19.65 17.13
N THR A 425 -15.74 19.49 18.24
CA THR A 425 -16.20 19.89 19.58
C THR A 425 -15.18 20.78 20.27
N GLY A 426 -15.65 21.69 21.12
CA GLY A 426 -14.79 22.64 21.84
C GLY A 426 -14.26 23.80 21.01
N PHE A 427 -14.84 24.03 19.82
CA PHE A 427 -14.46 25.11 18.92
C PHE A 427 -15.72 25.67 18.21
N ASP A 428 -16.65 26.24 18.99
CA ASP A 428 -17.99 26.65 18.49
C ASP A 428 -17.96 27.81 17.50
N GLU A 429 -16.96 28.68 17.57
CA GLU A 429 -16.75 29.84 16.69
C GLU A 429 -15.83 29.55 15.50
N ALA A 430 -15.54 28.27 15.22
CA ALA A 430 -14.69 27.86 14.11
C ALA A 430 -15.23 28.39 12.77
N ARG A 431 -14.32 28.80 11.90
CA ARG A 431 -14.59 29.24 10.53
C ARG A 431 -13.90 28.32 9.55
N LEU A 432 -14.41 28.26 8.32
CA LEU A 432 -13.88 27.35 7.30
C LEU A 432 -12.39 27.59 7.02
N GLU A 433 -11.95 28.85 7.04
CA GLU A 433 -10.57 29.28 6.81
C GLU A 433 -9.59 28.86 7.92
N ASP A 434 -10.08 28.47 9.08
CA ASP A 434 -9.26 28.02 10.22
C ASP A 434 -8.67 26.63 9.97
N PHE A 435 -9.17 25.89 8.98
CA PHE A 435 -8.80 24.51 8.70
C PHE A 435 -8.05 24.33 7.37
N LYS A 436 -7.12 23.37 7.36
CA LYS A 436 -6.49 22.84 6.13
C LYS A 436 -6.55 21.32 6.15
N VAL A 437 -6.81 20.76 5.01
CA VAL A 437 -6.88 19.31 4.77
C VAL A 437 -5.54 18.85 4.20
N HIS A 438 -4.90 17.91 4.83
CA HIS A 438 -3.65 17.31 4.37
C HIS A 438 -3.92 15.90 3.88
N VAL A 439 -3.70 15.66 2.59
CA VAL A 439 -3.85 14.34 1.97
C VAL A 439 -2.50 13.63 1.98
N LEU A 440 -2.45 12.47 2.61
CA LEU A 440 -1.27 11.64 2.70
C LEU A 440 -1.33 10.47 1.70
N ALA A 441 -0.21 10.18 1.07
CA ALA A 441 0.01 8.99 0.26
C ALA A 441 1.52 8.74 0.10
N THR A 442 1.92 7.58 -0.40
CA THR A 442 3.25 7.41 -1.00
C THR A 442 3.33 8.28 -2.25
N ASP A 443 4.41 9.08 -2.39
CA ASP A 443 4.55 10.13 -3.41
C ASP A 443 4.87 9.56 -4.80
N MET A 444 4.00 8.68 -5.28
CA MET A 444 4.11 8.07 -6.61
C MET A 444 3.58 9.01 -7.70
N GLU A 445 4.28 9.04 -8.83
CA GLU A 445 3.87 9.81 -10.00
C GLU A 445 2.54 9.28 -10.58
N ARG A 446 1.54 10.16 -10.77
CA ARG A 446 0.35 9.83 -11.56
C ARG A 446 0.74 9.72 -13.02
N THR A 447 0.58 8.55 -13.64
CA THR A 447 1.01 8.24 -15.00
C THR A 447 -0.15 8.10 -15.99
N GLY A 448 -1.36 7.85 -15.50
CA GLY A 448 -2.53 7.62 -16.36
C GLY A 448 -3.68 8.56 -16.11
N GLU A 449 -4.33 8.94 -17.20
CA GLU A 449 -5.59 9.68 -17.22
C GLU A 449 -6.56 9.00 -18.20
N PHE A 450 -7.83 8.93 -17.81
CA PHE A 450 -8.91 8.51 -18.69
C PHE A 450 -9.96 9.60 -18.74
N ARG A 451 -10.37 9.98 -19.95
CA ARG A 451 -11.46 10.95 -20.18
C ARG A 451 -12.29 10.50 -21.37
N CYS A 452 -13.60 10.61 -21.25
CA CYS A 452 -14.55 10.28 -22.30
C CYS A 452 -15.76 11.23 -22.27
N SER A 453 -16.69 11.06 -23.20
CA SER A 453 -17.91 11.88 -23.29
C SER A 453 -18.91 11.64 -22.16
N ASP A 454 -18.86 10.49 -21.47
CA ASP A 454 -19.74 10.21 -20.31
C ASP A 454 -19.13 10.71 -19.01
N PRO A 455 -19.73 11.73 -18.35
CA PRO A 455 -19.22 12.28 -17.09
C PRO A 455 -19.23 11.27 -15.93
N ARG A 456 -20.09 10.23 -15.99
CA ARG A 456 -20.17 9.19 -14.94
C ARG A 456 -18.95 8.29 -14.98
N LEU A 457 -18.48 7.90 -16.18
CA LEU A 457 -17.24 7.14 -16.32
C LEU A 457 -16.00 7.98 -15.97
N ASN A 458 -16.05 9.29 -16.24
CA ASN A 458 -14.98 10.19 -15.77
C ASN A 458 -14.95 10.27 -14.24
N GLN A 459 -16.13 10.30 -13.59
CA GLN A 459 -16.21 10.25 -12.12
C GLN A 459 -15.75 8.89 -11.59
N LEU A 460 -16.11 7.79 -12.24
CA LEU A 460 -15.63 6.44 -11.89
C LEU A 460 -14.09 6.39 -11.91
N GLN A 461 -13.47 6.93 -12.95
CA GLN A 461 -12.01 7.01 -13.06
C GLN A 461 -11.38 7.78 -11.90
N GLU A 462 -11.96 8.92 -11.52
CA GLU A 462 -11.46 9.70 -10.38
C GLU A 462 -11.69 8.98 -9.04
N ASN A 463 -12.79 8.25 -8.87
CA ASN A 463 -13.05 7.44 -7.69
C ASN A 463 -12.01 6.32 -7.55
N ILE A 464 -11.68 5.63 -8.67
CA ILE A 464 -10.64 4.59 -8.71
C ILE A 464 -9.28 5.19 -8.32
N PHE A 465 -8.91 6.35 -8.92
CA PHE A 465 -7.65 7.01 -8.60
C PHE A 465 -7.56 7.43 -7.13
N ARG A 466 -8.64 8.01 -6.57
CA ARG A 466 -8.68 8.44 -5.17
C ARG A 466 -8.57 7.27 -4.21
N SER A 467 -9.23 6.14 -4.53
CA SER A 467 -9.11 4.93 -3.72
C SER A 467 -7.71 4.34 -3.78
N GLN A 468 -7.05 4.36 -4.93
CA GLN A 468 -5.63 3.99 -5.02
C GLN A 468 -4.75 4.92 -4.19
N GLN A 469 -4.88 6.22 -4.34
CA GLN A 469 -4.08 7.20 -3.59
C GLN A 469 -4.29 7.08 -2.08
N GLY A 470 -5.54 6.91 -1.63
CA GLY A 470 -5.88 6.79 -0.21
C GLY A 470 -5.40 5.50 0.44
N ASN A 471 -5.15 4.45 -0.35
CA ASN A 471 -4.79 3.12 0.14
C ASN A 471 -3.34 2.72 -0.17
N MET A 472 -2.54 3.58 -0.81
CA MET A 472 -1.12 3.32 -1.03
C MET A 472 -0.27 4.23 -0.15
N LEU A 473 -0.12 3.83 1.12
CA LEU A 473 0.70 4.51 2.12
C LEU A 473 1.61 3.49 2.82
N TYR A 474 2.88 3.41 2.40
CA TYR A 474 3.90 2.42 2.76
C TYR A 474 3.62 1.00 2.29
N VAL A 475 2.37 0.55 2.32
CA VAL A 475 1.89 -0.74 1.79
C VAL A 475 0.54 -0.53 1.11
N PRO A 476 0.13 -1.40 0.16
CA PRO A 476 -1.22 -1.32 -0.43
C PRO A 476 -2.23 -1.85 0.59
N THR A 477 -2.93 -0.95 1.29
CA THR A 477 -3.94 -1.31 2.29
C THR A 477 -5.30 -1.51 1.64
N ASP A 478 -6.13 -2.36 2.24
CA ASP A 478 -7.54 -2.57 1.88
C ASP A 478 -8.35 -1.28 2.01
N CYS A 479 -8.21 -0.62 3.17
CA CYS A 479 -8.91 0.61 3.49
C CYS A 479 -8.05 1.52 4.39
N PRO A 480 -8.21 2.87 4.34
CA PRO A 480 -7.41 3.78 5.14
C PRO A 480 -8.01 4.05 6.53
N GLN A 481 -9.18 3.46 6.84
CA GLN A 481 -9.93 3.73 8.04
C GLN A 481 -9.76 2.64 9.11
N ARG A 482 -10.24 1.42 8.86
CA ARG A 482 -10.52 0.42 9.91
C ARG A 482 -9.51 -0.72 10.03
N GLU A 483 -8.80 -1.08 8.95
CA GLU A 483 -7.85 -2.19 8.96
C GLU A 483 -6.43 -1.74 8.65
N LYS A 484 -6.24 -0.89 7.64
CA LYS A 484 -4.94 -0.36 7.19
C LYS A 484 -3.93 -1.50 6.97
N ALA A 485 -4.41 -2.60 6.35
CA ALA A 485 -3.69 -3.86 6.24
C ALA A 485 -3.40 -4.21 4.78
N GLY A 486 -2.23 -4.76 4.50
CA GLY A 486 -1.79 -5.12 3.14
C GLY A 486 -2.39 -6.42 2.64
N TRP A 487 -3.70 -6.46 2.44
CA TRP A 487 -4.42 -7.63 1.92
C TRP A 487 -3.96 -8.00 0.51
N THR A 488 -3.50 -9.22 0.35
CA THR A 488 -2.88 -9.70 -0.89
C THR A 488 -3.91 -9.96 -1.99
N GLY A 489 -5.12 -10.42 -1.60
CA GLY A 489 -6.22 -10.65 -2.54
C GLY A 489 -6.70 -9.38 -3.22
N ASP A 490 -6.82 -8.30 -2.46
CA ASP A 490 -7.21 -6.98 -2.96
C ASP A 490 -6.23 -6.46 -3.99
N MET A 491 -4.93 -6.50 -3.63
CA MET A 491 -3.90 -5.95 -4.50
C MET A 491 -3.72 -6.79 -5.77
N GLN A 492 -3.83 -8.13 -5.74
CA GLN A 492 -3.71 -8.94 -6.94
C GLN A 492 -4.84 -8.68 -7.94
N ALA A 493 -6.08 -8.48 -7.46
CA ALA A 493 -7.21 -8.15 -8.32
C ALA A 493 -7.06 -6.76 -8.97
N TYR A 494 -6.44 -5.83 -8.25
CA TYR A 494 -6.30 -4.44 -8.65
C TYR A 494 -4.99 -4.10 -9.38
N ALA A 495 -3.95 -4.92 -9.27
CA ALA A 495 -2.60 -4.62 -9.79
C ALA A 495 -2.56 -4.14 -11.26
N PRO A 496 -3.34 -4.69 -12.21
CA PRO A 496 -3.38 -4.18 -13.57
C PRO A 496 -3.85 -2.73 -13.65
N THR A 497 -4.89 -2.34 -12.91
CA THR A 497 -5.40 -0.97 -12.83
C THR A 497 -4.38 -0.04 -12.20
N ALA A 498 -3.74 -0.46 -11.12
CA ALA A 498 -2.75 0.34 -10.41
C ALA A 498 -1.61 0.82 -11.33
N ALA A 499 -1.10 -0.08 -12.18
CA ALA A 499 0.00 0.22 -13.09
C ALA A 499 -0.37 1.19 -14.23
N TYR A 500 -1.66 1.37 -14.55
CA TYR A 500 -2.09 2.41 -15.47
C TYR A 500 -2.12 3.79 -14.80
N LEU A 501 -2.51 3.85 -13.54
CA LEU A 501 -2.82 5.11 -12.87
C LEU A 501 -1.60 5.80 -12.28
N MET A 502 -0.71 5.03 -11.69
CA MET A 502 0.49 5.54 -11.00
C MET A 502 1.71 4.68 -11.35
N ASP A 503 2.90 5.26 -11.19
CA ASP A 503 4.16 4.52 -11.28
C ASP A 503 4.36 3.74 -9.98
N VAL A 504 3.87 2.49 -9.97
CA VAL A 504 3.82 1.63 -8.78
C VAL A 504 4.98 0.64 -8.70
N GLU A 505 5.94 0.70 -9.62
CA GLU A 505 6.98 -0.32 -9.73
C GLU A 505 7.79 -0.44 -8.44
N ALA A 506 8.46 0.63 -7.99
CA ALA A 506 9.31 0.60 -6.80
C ALA A 506 8.50 0.27 -5.53
N PHE A 507 7.30 0.84 -5.40
CA PHE A 507 6.39 0.59 -4.29
C PHE A 507 6.00 -0.90 -4.17
N LEU A 508 5.58 -1.52 -5.28
CA LEU A 508 5.18 -2.93 -5.28
C LEU A 508 6.38 -3.88 -5.25
N GLU A 509 7.54 -3.52 -5.82
CA GLU A 509 8.77 -4.31 -5.64
C GLU A 509 9.18 -4.42 -4.17
N LYS A 510 9.10 -3.31 -3.43
CA LYS A 510 9.33 -3.30 -1.98
C LYS A 510 8.31 -4.17 -1.24
N TRP A 511 7.04 -4.06 -1.57
CA TRP A 511 6.00 -4.88 -0.95
C TRP A 511 6.20 -6.38 -1.25
N LEU A 512 6.57 -6.74 -2.49
CA LEU A 512 6.93 -8.10 -2.87
C LEU A 512 8.19 -8.59 -2.13
N ALA A 513 9.14 -7.70 -1.84
CA ALA A 513 10.31 -8.05 -1.00
C ALA A 513 9.87 -8.43 0.43
N ASN A 514 8.90 -7.71 1.02
CA ASN A 514 8.30 -8.12 2.28
C ASN A 514 7.59 -9.47 2.15
N MET A 515 6.84 -9.70 1.08
CA MET A 515 6.15 -10.98 0.83
C MET A 515 7.13 -12.16 0.75
N ARG A 516 8.28 -11.99 0.07
CA ARG A 516 9.36 -13.00 0.05
C ARG A 516 9.88 -13.34 1.44
N LEU A 517 10.02 -12.33 2.30
CA LEU A 517 10.48 -12.49 3.68
C LEU A 517 9.42 -13.09 4.61
N GLU A 518 8.13 -12.88 4.29
CA GLU A 518 6.99 -13.43 5.05
C GLU A 518 6.63 -14.85 4.65
N GLN A 519 7.08 -15.33 3.49
CA GLN A 519 6.77 -16.67 3.03
C GLN A 519 7.23 -17.72 4.05
N LEU A 520 6.31 -18.59 4.46
CA LEU A 520 6.57 -19.62 5.46
C LEU A 520 7.45 -20.75 4.90
N GLU A 521 8.00 -21.58 5.79
CA GLU A 521 8.91 -22.66 5.41
C GLU A 521 8.27 -23.68 4.47
N ASP A 522 6.98 -23.95 4.62
CA ASP A 522 6.21 -24.86 3.78
C ASP A 522 5.77 -24.24 2.43
N GLY A 523 6.07 -22.98 2.19
CA GLY A 523 5.78 -22.26 0.94
C GLY A 523 4.53 -21.38 0.99
N ARG A 524 3.73 -21.41 2.06
CA ARG A 524 2.55 -20.55 2.22
C ARG A 524 2.91 -19.08 2.18
N ILE A 525 2.00 -18.30 1.60
CA ILE A 525 2.02 -16.83 1.62
C ILE A 525 0.90 -16.36 2.55
N PRO A 526 1.18 -15.52 3.56
CA PRO A 526 0.14 -14.91 4.39
C PRO A 526 -0.84 -14.08 3.57
N ASP A 527 -2.09 -14.01 4.02
CA ASP A 527 -3.15 -13.24 3.35
C ASP A 527 -2.94 -11.72 3.46
N VAL A 528 -2.11 -11.28 4.42
CA VAL A 528 -1.75 -9.87 4.67
C VAL A 528 -0.24 -9.71 4.73
N ILE A 529 0.31 -8.69 4.06
CA ILE A 529 1.75 -8.40 4.03
C ILE A 529 2.00 -6.93 4.42
N PRO A 530 2.84 -6.63 5.42
CA PRO A 530 3.45 -7.56 6.39
C PRO A 530 2.42 -8.35 7.20
N ASP A 531 2.77 -9.58 7.61
CA ASP A 531 1.88 -10.44 8.38
C ASP A 531 1.57 -9.83 9.76
N ILE A 532 0.28 -9.76 10.10
CA ILE A 532 -0.22 -9.25 11.37
C ILE A 532 -0.52 -10.43 12.29
N PRO A 533 0.27 -10.67 13.36
CA PRO A 533 0.12 -11.85 14.20
C PRO A 533 -1.29 -12.03 14.77
N SER A 534 -1.99 -10.96 15.11
CA SER A 534 -3.36 -11.02 15.63
C SER A 534 -4.39 -11.55 14.63
N ASN A 535 -4.14 -11.40 13.33
CA ASN A 535 -5.07 -11.92 12.32
C ASN A 535 -5.23 -13.46 12.41
N ARG A 536 -4.23 -14.16 12.94
CA ARG A 536 -4.28 -15.61 13.17
C ARG A 536 -5.37 -16.01 14.17
N LEU A 537 -5.86 -15.09 14.99
CA LEU A 537 -6.94 -15.35 15.95
C LEU A 537 -8.35 -15.19 15.37
N ILE A 538 -8.50 -14.43 14.29
CA ILE A 538 -9.79 -14.27 13.61
C ILE A 538 -10.29 -15.64 13.15
N SER A 539 -9.38 -16.54 12.84
CA SER A 539 -9.69 -17.90 12.38
C SER A 539 -8.64 -18.89 12.87
N PRO A 540 -8.71 -19.30 14.15
CA PRO A 540 -7.66 -20.12 14.77
C PRO A 540 -7.43 -21.49 14.11
N ASN A 541 -8.43 -21.99 13.37
CA ASN A 541 -8.32 -23.25 12.62
C ASN A 541 -7.99 -23.04 11.13
N LYS A 542 -7.76 -21.79 10.70
CA LYS A 542 -7.46 -21.47 9.31
C LYS A 542 -5.96 -21.36 9.13
N GLU A 543 -5.47 -21.84 8.01
CA GLU A 543 -4.03 -21.86 7.71
C GLU A 543 -3.46 -20.47 7.35
N HIS A 544 -4.27 -19.38 7.39
CA HIS A 544 -3.93 -18.02 7.02
C HIS A 544 -3.24 -17.92 5.66
N CYS A 545 -3.66 -18.75 4.74
CA CYS A 545 -3.30 -18.69 3.35
C CYS A 545 -4.49 -19.13 2.52
N SER A 546 -4.92 -18.31 1.60
CA SER A 546 -6.08 -18.56 0.77
C SER A 546 -5.71 -18.52 -0.70
N SER A 547 -6.33 -19.38 -1.49
CA SER A 547 -6.35 -19.21 -2.93
C SER A 547 -6.93 -17.83 -3.29
N GLY A 548 -6.39 -17.18 -4.31
CA GLY A 548 -6.70 -15.81 -4.68
C GLY A 548 -5.91 -14.76 -3.88
N TRP A 549 -5.60 -15.02 -2.61
CA TRP A 549 -4.76 -14.16 -1.77
C TRP A 549 -3.28 -14.52 -1.91
N GLY A 550 -2.88 -15.73 -1.53
CA GLY A 550 -1.50 -16.17 -1.69
C GLY A 550 -1.02 -16.17 -3.14
N ASP A 551 -1.91 -16.34 -4.10
CA ASP A 551 -1.65 -16.27 -5.55
C ASP A 551 -1.10 -14.91 -6.00
N ALA A 552 -1.22 -13.87 -5.18
CA ALA A 552 -0.62 -12.56 -5.39
C ALA A 552 0.89 -12.63 -5.68
N CYS A 553 1.59 -13.61 -5.06
CA CYS A 553 3.03 -13.82 -5.26
C CYS A 553 3.40 -14.23 -6.70
N VAL A 554 2.45 -14.72 -7.48
CA VAL A 554 2.60 -15.05 -8.91
C VAL A 554 2.02 -13.95 -9.78
N ILE A 555 0.80 -13.50 -9.44
CA ILE A 555 0.01 -12.60 -10.28
C ILE A 555 0.66 -11.21 -10.35
N ILE A 556 1.03 -10.62 -9.21
CA ILE A 556 1.53 -9.24 -9.16
C ILE A 556 2.87 -9.10 -9.89
N PRO A 557 3.91 -9.94 -9.64
CA PRO A 557 5.15 -9.84 -10.40
C PRO A 557 4.96 -10.00 -11.90
N TYR A 558 4.06 -10.89 -12.34
CA TYR A 558 3.74 -11.04 -13.76
C TYR A 558 3.11 -9.78 -14.34
N ARG A 559 2.17 -9.14 -13.62
CA ARG A 559 1.53 -7.89 -14.06
C ARG A 559 2.50 -6.73 -14.11
N LEU A 560 3.39 -6.60 -13.14
CA LEU A 560 4.48 -5.62 -13.18
C LEU A 560 5.43 -5.86 -14.34
N TYR A 561 5.84 -7.11 -14.58
CA TYR A 561 6.65 -7.44 -15.75
C TYR A 561 5.95 -7.04 -17.06
N GLN A 562 4.65 -7.32 -17.20
CA GLN A 562 3.90 -6.88 -18.36
C GLN A 562 3.90 -5.36 -18.53
N ALA A 563 3.70 -4.61 -17.44
CA ALA A 563 3.61 -3.17 -17.47
C ALA A 563 4.98 -2.50 -17.71
N TYR A 564 6.02 -2.93 -16.99
CA TYR A 564 7.32 -2.25 -16.99
C TYR A 564 8.37 -2.93 -17.89
N GLY A 565 8.22 -4.23 -18.18
CA GLY A 565 9.14 -4.99 -19.03
C GLY A 565 10.45 -5.38 -18.36
N ASP A 566 10.57 -5.17 -17.04
CA ASP A 566 11.73 -5.58 -16.27
C ASP A 566 11.67 -7.06 -15.91
N ILE A 567 12.52 -7.86 -16.54
CA ILE A 567 12.60 -9.31 -16.32
C ILE A 567 13.10 -9.66 -14.91
N ARG A 568 13.82 -8.73 -14.23
CA ARG A 568 14.35 -8.96 -12.89
C ARG A 568 13.22 -9.15 -11.89
N ILE A 569 12.09 -8.46 -12.07
CA ILE A 569 10.89 -8.64 -11.24
C ILE A 569 10.47 -10.12 -11.21
N LEU A 570 10.47 -10.79 -12.37
CA LEU A 570 10.18 -12.22 -12.42
C LEU A 570 11.29 -13.04 -11.77
N HIS A 571 12.54 -12.77 -12.11
CA HIS A 571 13.70 -13.51 -11.62
C HIS A 571 13.79 -13.47 -10.09
N ASP A 572 13.64 -12.29 -9.49
CA ASP A 572 13.78 -12.09 -8.04
C ASP A 572 12.64 -12.75 -7.24
N ASN A 573 11.46 -12.86 -7.83
CA ASN A 573 10.29 -13.48 -7.19
C ASN A 573 10.10 -14.96 -7.55
N TYR A 574 10.80 -15.48 -8.56
CA TYR A 574 10.61 -16.85 -9.05
C TYR A 574 10.79 -17.94 -7.99
N PRO A 575 11.81 -17.89 -7.09
CA PRO A 575 11.93 -18.87 -6.02
C PRO A 575 10.72 -18.87 -5.07
N MET A 576 10.14 -17.71 -4.76
CA MET A 576 8.92 -17.59 -3.96
C MET A 576 7.73 -18.23 -4.67
N MET A 577 7.56 -17.94 -5.96
CA MET A 577 6.49 -18.51 -6.79
C MET A 577 6.56 -20.03 -6.82
N LEU A 578 7.74 -20.61 -7.06
CA LEU A 578 7.94 -22.06 -7.10
C LEU A 578 7.57 -22.73 -5.77
N ARG A 579 7.95 -22.14 -4.64
CA ARG A 579 7.58 -22.68 -3.32
C ARG A 579 6.08 -22.62 -3.06
N TRP A 580 5.41 -21.54 -3.49
CA TRP A 580 3.96 -21.41 -3.43
C TRP A 580 3.27 -22.48 -4.26
N MET A 581 3.69 -22.66 -5.52
CA MET A 581 3.12 -23.68 -6.39
C MET A 581 3.33 -25.10 -5.84
N ALA A 582 4.51 -25.39 -5.29
CA ALA A 582 4.79 -26.67 -4.67
C ALA A 582 3.91 -26.92 -3.43
N TYR A 583 3.60 -25.89 -2.65
CA TYR A 583 2.64 -25.98 -1.55
C TYR A 583 1.26 -26.36 -2.07
N ILE A 584 0.75 -25.68 -3.09
CA ILE A 584 -0.57 -25.97 -3.67
C ILE A 584 -0.61 -27.39 -4.25
N GLU A 585 0.41 -27.79 -5.01
CA GLU A 585 0.51 -29.13 -5.59
C GLU A 585 0.46 -30.22 -4.50
N ASN A 586 1.20 -30.00 -3.41
CA ASN A 586 1.20 -30.92 -2.27
C ASN A 586 -0.18 -31.01 -1.60
N LYS A 587 -0.86 -29.89 -1.36
CA LYS A 587 -2.20 -29.84 -0.79
C LYS A 587 -3.21 -30.58 -1.68
N ALA A 588 -3.23 -30.28 -2.97
CA ALA A 588 -4.10 -30.95 -3.93
C ALA A 588 -3.87 -32.46 -3.98
N ALA A 589 -2.59 -32.90 -3.92
CA ALA A 589 -2.24 -34.31 -4.01
C ALA A 589 -2.52 -35.11 -2.75
N THR A 590 -2.54 -34.47 -1.57
CA THR A 590 -2.56 -35.18 -0.27
C THR A 590 -3.87 -35.01 0.50
N GLU A 591 -4.67 -33.99 0.17
CA GLU A 591 -5.90 -33.70 0.90
C GLU A 591 -7.13 -33.92 0.01
N VAL A 592 -8.25 -34.24 0.63
CA VAL A 592 -9.56 -34.37 -0.02
C VAL A 592 -10.62 -33.62 0.80
N PRO A 593 -11.68 -33.06 0.18
CA PRO A 593 -12.77 -32.42 0.92
C PRO A 593 -13.44 -33.36 1.93
N GLU A 594 -13.96 -32.76 2.97
CA GLU A 594 -14.71 -33.52 3.99
C GLU A 594 -15.92 -34.26 3.36
N GLY A 595 -16.05 -35.52 3.66
CA GLY A 595 -17.13 -36.38 3.08
C GLY A 595 -16.85 -36.87 1.67
N TYR A 596 -15.69 -36.59 1.05
CA TYR A 596 -15.35 -37.12 -0.25
C TYR A 596 -15.18 -38.64 -0.21
N ASP A 597 -15.79 -39.34 -1.19
CA ASP A 597 -15.68 -40.80 -1.28
C ASP A 597 -14.32 -41.26 -1.81
N THR A 598 -13.39 -41.49 -0.94
CA THR A 598 -12.02 -41.97 -1.28
C THR A 598 -12.00 -43.39 -1.84
N SER A 599 -13.10 -44.16 -1.77
CA SER A 599 -13.20 -45.44 -2.43
C SER A 599 -13.47 -45.35 -3.95
N ASN A 600 -13.90 -44.17 -4.41
CA ASN A 600 -14.06 -43.87 -5.83
C ASN A 600 -12.70 -43.68 -6.48
N THR A 601 -12.12 -44.77 -6.94
CA THR A 601 -10.79 -44.79 -7.54
C THR A 601 -10.70 -43.99 -8.85
N GLU A 602 -11.81 -43.79 -9.57
CA GLU A 602 -11.85 -42.93 -10.76
C GLU A 602 -11.81 -41.47 -10.37
N GLY A 603 -12.66 -41.04 -9.40
CA GLY A 603 -12.66 -39.67 -8.90
C GLY A 603 -11.30 -39.28 -8.30
N MET A 604 -10.65 -40.18 -7.57
CA MET A 604 -9.33 -39.93 -6.97
C MET A 604 -8.21 -39.65 -8.02
N LYS A 605 -8.37 -40.07 -9.28
CA LYS A 605 -7.41 -39.73 -10.33
C LYS A 605 -7.43 -38.24 -10.66
N TYR A 606 -8.55 -37.56 -10.49
CA TYR A 606 -8.79 -36.17 -10.76
C TYR A 606 -8.60 -35.32 -9.51
N GLN A 607 -9.14 -35.78 -8.35
CA GLN A 607 -9.10 -35.04 -7.08
C GLN A 607 -7.70 -34.56 -6.69
N LYS A 608 -6.66 -35.34 -6.95
CA LYS A 608 -5.26 -34.97 -6.66
C LYS A 608 -4.74 -33.76 -7.43
N TYR A 609 -5.50 -33.17 -8.32
CA TYR A 609 -5.19 -31.93 -9.05
C TYR A 609 -6.08 -30.76 -8.62
N LEU A 610 -6.92 -30.94 -7.60
CA LEU A 610 -7.86 -29.93 -7.14
C LEU A 610 -7.50 -29.51 -5.72
N TRP A 611 -7.01 -28.28 -5.56
CA TRP A 611 -6.87 -27.67 -4.25
C TRP A 611 -8.22 -27.10 -3.82
N ASN A 612 -9.07 -27.90 -3.24
CA ASN A 612 -10.43 -27.59 -2.83
C ASN A 612 -10.67 -27.87 -1.33
N THR A 613 -9.59 -27.91 -0.54
CA THR A 613 -9.61 -28.21 0.90
C THR A 613 -9.13 -27.01 1.70
N GLY A 614 -9.41 -27.02 3.00
CA GLY A 614 -9.01 -25.94 3.90
C GLY A 614 -9.97 -24.74 3.85
N PHE A 615 -9.47 -23.59 4.30
CA PHE A 615 -10.20 -22.34 4.25
C PHE A 615 -9.77 -21.50 3.04
N HIS A 616 -10.74 -20.99 2.31
CA HIS A 616 -10.55 -20.00 1.28
C HIS A 616 -11.63 -18.94 1.39
N TYR A 617 -11.31 -17.68 1.06
CA TYR A 617 -12.28 -16.58 1.00
C TYR A 617 -13.29 -16.75 -0.15
N GLY A 618 -13.06 -17.69 -1.08
CA GLY A 618 -13.95 -17.90 -2.21
C GLY A 618 -14.00 -16.69 -3.13
N ASP A 619 -15.15 -16.47 -3.75
CA ASP A 619 -15.41 -15.22 -4.46
C ASP A 619 -15.98 -14.19 -3.48
N TRP A 620 -15.09 -13.49 -2.77
CA TRP A 620 -15.38 -12.66 -1.60
C TRP A 620 -16.35 -11.52 -1.93
N LEU A 621 -17.30 -11.23 -1.05
CA LEU A 621 -18.28 -10.15 -1.17
C LEU A 621 -19.24 -10.29 -2.37
N ILE A 622 -19.75 -11.48 -2.63
CA ILE A 622 -20.82 -11.70 -3.62
C ILE A 622 -22.05 -10.85 -3.23
N PRO A 623 -22.55 -9.96 -4.11
CA PRO A 623 -23.61 -9.02 -3.78
C PRO A 623 -24.93 -9.66 -3.30
N SER A 624 -25.37 -10.74 -3.96
CA SER A 624 -26.65 -11.41 -3.62
C SER A 624 -26.64 -12.07 -2.23
N LEU A 625 -25.47 -12.41 -1.71
CA LEU A 625 -25.28 -12.97 -0.38
C LEU A 625 -25.05 -11.87 0.66
N SER A 626 -24.18 -10.94 0.40
CA SER A 626 -23.84 -9.83 1.31
C SER A 626 -25.03 -8.89 1.59
N GLY A 627 -26.01 -8.83 0.69
CA GLY A 627 -27.18 -7.92 0.80
C GLY A 627 -28.34 -8.43 1.66
N LYS A 628 -28.37 -9.74 2.01
CA LYS A 628 -29.52 -10.39 2.67
C LYS A 628 -29.30 -10.68 4.16
N GLY A 629 -28.29 -10.06 4.79
CA GLY A 629 -27.95 -10.32 6.19
C GLY A 629 -27.08 -11.58 6.38
N SER A 630 -26.64 -12.20 5.29
CA SER A 630 -25.62 -13.23 5.29
C SER A 630 -24.25 -12.60 5.50
N SER A 631 -23.36 -13.30 6.18
CA SER A 631 -21.99 -12.84 6.32
C SER A 631 -21.17 -13.11 5.05
N PRO A 632 -20.09 -12.36 4.78
CA PRO A 632 -19.19 -12.68 3.67
C PRO A 632 -18.62 -14.09 3.72
N GLU A 633 -18.47 -14.67 4.92
CA GLU A 633 -17.99 -16.04 5.14
C GLU A 633 -18.96 -17.09 4.59
N GLU A 634 -20.27 -16.83 4.53
CA GLU A 634 -21.23 -17.76 3.91
C GLU A 634 -20.98 -17.86 2.40
N GLY A 635 -20.69 -16.73 1.74
CA GLY A 635 -20.30 -16.71 0.32
C GLY A 635 -18.97 -17.42 0.08
N ALA A 636 -18.01 -17.21 0.98
CA ALA A 636 -16.71 -17.88 0.96
C ALA A 636 -16.87 -19.39 1.05
N GLU A 637 -17.61 -19.86 2.05
CA GLU A 637 -17.84 -21.30 2.29
C GLU A 637 -18.56 -21.96 1.12
N LEU A 638 -19.54 -21.28 0.52
CA LEU A 638 -20.31 -21.79 -0.59
C LEU A 638 -19.48 -21.94 -1.88
N THR A 639 -18.53 -21.01 -2.14
CA THR A 639 -17.86 -20.94 -3.45
C THR A 639 -16.43 -21.48 -3.45
N LYS A 640 -15.81 -21.64 -2.30
CA LYS A 640 -14.39 -21.97 -2.14
C LYS A 640 -13.95 -23.22 -2.93
N GLU A 641 -14.77 -24.25 -2.99
CA GLU A 641 -14.43 -25.52 -3.65
C GLU A 641 -14.25 -25.38 -5.16
N LEU A 642 -14.92 -24.40 -5.79
CA LEU A 642 -14.80 -24.14 -7.23
C LEU A 642 -13.82 -23.01 -7.51
N VAL A 643 -13.76 -22.01 -6.64
CA VAL A 643 -12.88 -20.85 -6.81
C VAL A 643 -11.40 -21.22 -6.65
N ALA A 644 -11.07 -22.00 -5.61
CA ALA A 644 -9.67 -22.30 -5.33
C ALA A 644 -8.99 -23.10 -6.46
N PRO A 645 -9.58 -24.17 -7.02
CA PRO A 645 -9.01 -24.83 -8.19
C PRO A 645 -9.01 -23.96 -9.45
N ALA A 646 -9.96 -23.03 -9.60
CA ALA A 646 -9.95 -22.10 -10.74
C ALA A 646 -8.76 -21.15 -10.66
N MET A 647 -8.47 -20.60 -9.49
CA MET A 647 -7.28 -19.77 -9.27
C MET A 647 -5.99 -20.56 -9.40
N TYR A 648 -5.97 -21.82 -8.97
CA TYR A 648 -4.84 -22.72 -9.19
C TYR A 648 -4.57 -22.94 -10.68
N ALA A 649 -5.61 -23.13 -11.50
CA ALA A 649 -5.46 -23.20 -12.95
C ALA A 649 -4.94 -21.86 -13.53
N TYR A 650 -5.39 -20.74 -12.97
CA TYR A 650 -4.92 -19.42 -13.40
C TYR A 650 -3.42 -19.24 -13.11
N THR A 651 -3.00 -19.50 -11.87
CA THR A 651 -1.58 -19.36 -11.50
C THR A 651 -0.67 -20.32 -12.24
N THR A 652 -1.08 -21.56 -12.48
CA THR A 652 -0.30 -22.48 -13.34
C THR A 652 -0.15 -21.96 -14.75
N SER A 653 -1.19 -21.33 -15.32
CA SER A 653 -1.08 -20.71 -16.64
C SER A 653 -0.10 -19.52 -16.66
N LEU A 654 -0.08 -18.72 -15.60
CA LEU A 654 0.88 -17.63 -15.47
C LEU A 654 2.30 -18.14 -15.25
N MET A 655 2.49 -19.18 -14.42
CA MET A 655 3.80 -19.80 -14.20
C MET A 655 4.38 -20.39 -15.49
N LYS A 656 3.56 -20.93 -16.36
CA LYS A 656 4.00 -21.33 -17.72
C LYS A 656 4.58 -20.12 -18.48
N GLU A 657 3.87 -19.01 -18.54
CA GLU A 657 4.30 -17.80 -19.25
C GLU A 657 5.56 -17.17 -18.59
N ILE A 658 5.63 -17.17 -17.24
CA ILE A 658 6.78 -16.71 -16.48
C ILE A 658 7.99 -17.57 -16.76
N SER A 659 7.84 -18.91 -16.73
CA SER A 659 8.93 -19.86 -17.01
C SER A 659 9.43 -19.70 -18.43
N HIS A 660 8.52 -19.50 -19.40
CA HIS A 660 8.89 -19.17 -20.79
C HIS A 660 9.73 -17.89 -20.86
N ALA A 661 9.30 -16.81 -20.22
CA ALA A 661 10.02 -15.53 -20.21
C ALA A 661 11.42 -15.64 -19.58
N LEU A 662 11.54 -16.46 -18.53
CA LEU A 662 12.80 -16.75 -17.83
C LEU A 662 13.65 -17.84 -18.53
N LYS A 663 13.11 -18.51 -19.57
CA LYS A 663 13.74 -19.63 -20.29
C LYS A 663 13.94 -20.90 -19.44
N GLU A 664 13.09 -21.09 -18.45
CA GLU A 664 13.05 -22.25 -17.55
C GLU A 664 12.21 -23.37 -18.21
N THR A 665 12.77 -24.04 -19.22
CA THR A 665 12.06 -24.96 -20.11
C THR A 665 11.44 -26.18 -19.40
N GLU A 666 12.07 -26.71 -18.35
CA GLU A 666 11.53 -27.83 -17.56
C GLU A 666 10.28 -27.40 -16.80
N GLN A 667 10.31 -26.22 -16.18
CA GLN A 667 9.20 -25.68 -15.44
C GLN A 667 8.06 -25.25 -16.37
N GLU A 668 8.37 -24.70 -17.54
CA GLU A 668 7.37 -24.40 -18.58
C GLU A 668 6.61 -25.66 -18.98
N ALA A 669 7.30 -26.77 -19.23
CA ALA A 669 6.71 -28.06 -19.56
C ALA A 669 5.86 -28.62 -18.40
N HIS A 670 6.39 -28.55 -17.17
CA HIS A 670 5.67 -28.98 -15.96
C HIS A 670 4.35 -28.22 -15.77
N PHE A 671 4.39 -26.90 -15.77
CA PHE A 671 3.18 -26.09 -15.58
C PHE A 671 2.18 -26.19 -16.75
N THR A 672 2.68 -26.49 -17.95
CA THR A 672 1.79 -26.78 -19.10
C THR A 672 1.00 -28.06 -18.86
N ASP A 673 1.65 -29.15 -18.49
CA ASP A 673 1.02 -30.44 -18.20
C ASP A 673 0.10 -30.36 -16.98
N LEU A 674 0.56 -29.69 -15.92
CA LEU A 674 -0.24 -29.52 -14.70
C LEU A 674 -1.52 -28.72 -14.95
N ASN A 675 -1.43 -27.62 -15.71
CA ASN A 675 -2.60 -26.79 -16.05
C ASN A 675 -3.67 -27.61 -16.78
N GLU A 676 -3.28 -28.43 -17.75
CA GLU A 676 -4.25 -29.28 -18.47
C GLU A 676 -4.90 -30.32 -17.55
N LYS A 677 -4.14 -30.93 -16.63
CA LYS A 677 -4.67 -31.86 -15.63
C LYS A 677 -5.64 -31.21 -14.66
N ILE A 678 -5.37 -29.99 -14.23
CA ILE A 678 -6.29 -29.21 -13.38
C ILE A 678 -7.60 -28.95 -14.13
N LYS A 679 -7.52 -28.54 -15.40
CA LYS A 679 -8.71 -28.29 -16.24
C LYS A 679 -9.56 -29.56 -16.42
N GLU A 680 -8.93 -30.68 -16.73
CA GLU A 680 -9.62 -31.96 -16.83
C GLU A 680 -10.29 -32.34 -15.52
N ALA A 681 -9.57 -32.19 -14.40
CA ALA A 681 -10.09 -32.49 -13.07
C ALA A 681 -11.26 -31.59 -12.68
N TYR A 682 -11.16 -30.29 -12.95
CA TYR A 682 -12.21 -29.33 -12.72
C TYR A 682 -13.48 -29.66 -13.48
N ALA A 683 -13.35 -29.94 -14.78
CA ALA A 683 -14.50 -30.33 -15.62
C ALA A 683 -15.12 -31.64 -15.14
N HIS A 684 -14.31 -32.63 -14.78
CA HIS A 684 -14.82 -33.91 -14.26
C HIS A 684 -15.61 -33.73 -12.95
N GLU A 685 -15.11 -32.92 -12.03
CA GLU A 685 -15.67 -32.79 -10.69
C GLU A 685 -16.87 -31.83 -10.62
N TYR A 686 -16.83 -30.73 -11.39
CA TYR A 686 -17.76 -29.62 -11.20
C TYR A 686 -18.72 -29.34 -12.35
N LEU A 687 -18.50 -29.90 -13.54
CA LEU A 687 -19.39 -29.75 -14.68
C LEU A 687 -20.47 -30.82 -14.63
N LEU A 688 -21.73 -30.41 -14.60
CA LEU A 688 -22.88 -31.29 -14.64
C LEU A 688 -23.23 -31.69 -16.07
N PRO A 689 -23.94 -32.85 -16.28
CA PRO A 689 -24.33 -33.31 -17.61
C PRO A 689 -25.22 -32.35 -18.39
N ASP A 690 -25.95 -31.46 -17.72
CA ASP A 690 -26.79 -30.44 -18.36
C ASP A 690 -26.00 -29.18 -18.77
N GLY A 691 -24.69 -29.17 -18.54
CA GLY A 691 -23.79 -28.06 -18.87
C GLY A 691 -23.74 -26.93 -17.83
N LYS A 692 -24.25 -27.15 -16.64
CA LYS A 692 -24.12 -26.24 -15.51
C LYS A 692 -22.96 -26.61 -14.60
N LEU A 693 -22.54 -25.68 -13.76
CA LEU A 693 -21.64 -25.96 -12.64
C LEU A 693 -22.43 -26.48 -11.42
N LYS A 694 -21.77 -27.27 -10.57
CA LYS A 694 -22.38 -27.77 -9.32
C LYS A 694 -22.94 -26.66 -8.44
N ILE A 695 -22.32 -25.48 -8.47
CA ILE A 695 -22.73 -24.28 -7.75
C ILE A 695 -23.04 -23.20 -8.76
N ASP A 696 -24.23 -22.60 -8.66
CA ASP A 696 -24.83 -21.79 -9.71
C ASP A 696 -24.80 -20.29 -9.39
N TYR A 697 -23.61 -19.68 -9.50
CA TYR A 697 -23.35 -18.25 -9.28
C TYR A 697 -22.59 -17.64 -10.45
N GLN A 698 -22.86 -16.36 -10.77
CA GLN A 698 -22.25 -15.65 -11.90
C GLN A 698 -20.72 -15.77 -11.90
N GLY A 699 -20.06 -15.44 -10.78
CA GLY A 699 -18.60 -15.42 -10.67
C GLY A 699 -17.94 -16.74 -11.01
N LEU A 700 -18.57 -17.89 -10.68
CA LEU A 700 -18.01 -19.21 -10.99
C LEU A 700 -18.00 -19.49 -12.49
N TYR A 701 -19.04 -19.07 -13.23
CA TYR A 701 -19.09 -19.18 -14.68
C TYR A 701 -18.08 -18.25 -15.35
N VAL A 702 -17.86 -17.07 -14.78
CA VAL A 702 -16.82 -16.13 -15.23
C VAL A 702 -15.43 -16.76 -15.11
N LEU A 703 -15.09 -17.31 -13.95
CA LEU A 703 -13.80 -17.97 -13.72
C LEU A 703 -13.64 -19.20 -14.63
N ALA A 704 -14.69 -20.01 -14.78
CA ALA A 704 -14.65 -21.21 -15.62
C ALA A 704 -14.38 -20.87 -17.11
N LEU A 705 -14.98 -19.81 -17.63
CA LEU A 705 -14.77 -19.33 -19.00
C LEU A 705 -13.38 -18.71 -19.16
N GLN A 706 -12.97 -17.85 -18.22
CA GLN A 706 -11.70 -17.13 -18.26
C GLN A 706 -10.49 -18.06 -18.20
N MET A 707 -10.51 -19.02 -17.29
CA MET A 707 -9.39 -19.94 -17.08
C MET A 707 -9.44 -21.15 -18.03
N GLY A 708 -10.47 -21.23 -18.90
CA GLY A 708 -10.63 -22.33 -19.87
C GLY A 708 -10.81 -23.69 -19.22
N LEU A 709 -11.56 -23.74 -18.09
CA LEU A 709 -11.77 -24.94 -17.27
C LEU A 709 -12.80 -25.90 -17.89
N ILE A 710 -13.54 -25.43 -18.85
CA ILE A 710 -14.66 -26.15 -19.45
C ILE A 710 -14.33 -26.59 -20.89
N PRO A 711 -14.58 -27.86 -21.25
CA PRO A 711 -14.41 -28.34 -22.60
C PRO A 711 -15.17 -27.48 -23.60
N VAL A 712 -14.59 -27.31 -24.79
CA VAL A 712 -15.08 -26.39 -25.84
C VAL A 712 -16.54 -26.64 -26.21
N ASN A 713 -16.98 -27.91 -26.21
CA ASN A 713 -18.35 -28.31 -26.52
C ASN A 713 -19.40 -27.88 -25.46
N HIS A 714 -18.99 -27.50 -24.25
CA HIS A 714 -19.88 -26.97 -23.20
C HIS A 714 -19.84 -25.46 -23.06
N ARG A 715 -18.90 -24.79 -23.74
CA ARG A 715 -18.67 -23.35 -23.59
C ARG A 715 -19.91 -22.49 -23.86
N GLU A 716 -20.70 -22.84 -24.88
CA GLU A 716 -21.96 -22.15 -25.21
C GLU A 716 -22.99 -22.29 -24.09
N ALA A 717 -23.15 -23.50 -23.51
CA ALA A 717 -24.07 -23.73 -22.41
C ALA A 717 -23.71 -22.95 -21.13
N ILE A 718 -22.41 -22.92 -20.80
CA ILE A 718 -21.87 -22.16 -19.68
C ILE A 718 -22.10 -20.66 -19.88
N LEU A 719 -21.83 -20.12 -21.07
CA LEU A 719 -22.10 -18.72 -21.41
C LEU A 719 -23.60 -18.40 -21.36
N ALA A 720 -24.43 -19.28 -21.91
CA ALA A 720 -25.89 -19.09 -21.85
C ALA A 720 -26.41 -19.05 -20.40
N ARG A 721 -25.87 -19.89 -19.51
CA ARG A 721 -26.24 -19.85 -18.08
C ARG A 721 -25.74 -18.57 -17.39
N LEU A 722 -24.51 -18.12 -17.65
CA LEU A 722 -24.03 -16.82 -17.15
C LEU A 722 -24.98 -15.69 -17.54
N LEU A 723 -25.39 -15.62 -18.81
CA LEU A 723 -26.28 -14.59 -19.31
C LEU A 723 -27.67 -14.69 -18.64
N GLN A 724 -28.17 -15.90 -18.44
CA GLN A 724 -29.43 -16.13 -17.75
C GLN A 724 -29.34 -15.67 -16.28
N LEU A 725 -28.24 -15.96 -15.57
CA LEU A 725 -28.02 -15.49 -14.19
C LEU A 725 -27.96 -13.95 -14.10
N ILE A 726 -27.37 -13.30 -15.08
CA ILE A 726 -27.38 -11.83 -15.17
C ILE A 726 -28.84 -11.32 -15.34
N GLU A 727 -29.63 -11.96 -16.18
CA GLU A 727 -31.03 -11.60 -16.37
C GLU A 727 -31.89 -11.88 -15.13
N GLU A 728 -31.70 -13.03 -14.48
CA GLU A 728 -32.35 -13.41 -13.23
C GLU A 728 -32.02 -12.44 -12.07
N ASN A 729 -30.85 -11.75 -12.16
CA ASN A 729 -30.44 -10.70 -11.23
C ASN A 729 -30.74 -9.28 -11.77
N ASP A 730 -31.88 -9.10 -12.45
CA ASP A 730 -32.36 -7.82 -13.00
C ASP A 730 -31.31 -7.08 -13.89
N GLY A 731 -30.47 -7.82 -14.58
CA GLY A 731 -29.38 -7.28 -15.41
C GLY A 731 -28.23 -6.66 -14.60
N CYS A 732 -28.07 -7.06 -13.37
CA CYS A 732 -26.99 -6.63 -12.50
C CYS A 732 -25.91 -7.72 -12.36
N LEU A 733 -24.70 -7.28 -12.00
CA LEU A 733 -23.61 -8.17 -11.67
C LEU A 733 -23.85 -8.92 -10.35
N ASP A 734 -23.23 -10.09 -10.19
CA ASP A 734 -23.21 -10.87 -8.96
C ASP A 734 -21.87 -11.62 -8.86
N THR A 735 -20.80 -10.85 -8.76
CA THR A 735 -19.42 -11.31 -8.73
C THR A 735 -18.68 -10.71 -7.56
N GLY A 736 -17.84 -11.51 -6.93
CA GLY A 736 -16.96 -11.08 -5.84
C GLY A 736 -15.58 -10.62 -6.34
N PHE A 737 -14.63 -10.45 -5.43
CA PHE A 737 -13.30 -9.89 -5.70
C PHE A 737 -12.49 -10.67 -6.75
N LEU A 738 -12.59 -12.01 -6.77
CA LEU A 738 -11.75 -12.83 -7.64
C LEU A 738 -12.30 -12.97 -9.05
N SER A 739 -13.61 -12.91 -9.24
CA SER A 739 -14.25 -13.04 -10.55
C SER A 739 -14.49 -11.68 -11.22
N MET A 740 -14.65 -10.60 -10.45
CA MET A 740 -14.92 -9.26 -10.97
C MET A 740 -13.91 -8.77 -12.00
N PRO A 741 -12.58 -8.95 -11.85
CA PRO A 741 -11.60 -8.47 -12.83
C PRO A 741 -11.80 -9.04 -14.23
N PHE A 742 -12.51 -10.15 -14.36
CA PHE A 742 -12.68 -10.91 -15.61
C PHE A 742 -14.08 -10.79 -16.21
N LEU A 743 -15.09 -10.36 -15.46
CA LEU A 743 -16.50 -10.40 -15.88
C LEU A 743 -16.74 -9.75 -17.24
N LEU A 744 -16.32 -8.49 -17.39
CA LEU A 744 -16.59 -7.73 -18.61
C LEU A 744 -15.80 -8.26 -19.80
N ASP A 745 -14.55 -8.69 -19.57
CA ASP A 745 -13.72 -9.31 -20.59
C ASP A 745 -14.27 -10.64 -21.09
N VAL A 746 -14.72 -11.51 -20.20
CA VAL A 746 -15.36 -12.79 -20.53
C VAL A 746 -16.56 -12.58 -21.45
N LEU A 747 -17.38 -11.60 -21.15
CA LEU A 747 -18.54 -11.27 -22.00
C LEU A 747 -18.08 -10.79 -23.40
N CYS A 748 -17.14 -9.86 -23.47
CA CYS A 748 -16.60 -9.36 -24.73
C CYS A 748 -15.94 -10.48 -25.57
N ASP A 749 -15.10 -11.31 -24.96
CA ASP A 749 -14.36 -12.37 -25.63
C ASP A 749 -15.25 -13.53 -26.11
N ASN A 750 -16.47 -13.63 -25.57
CA ASN A 750 -17.49 -14.58 -26.01
C ASN A 750 -18.60 -13.91 -26.86
N GLY A 751 -18.33 -12.73 -27.47
CA GLY A 751 -19.21 -12.05 -28.39
C GLY A 751 -20.42 -11.35 -27.79
N ARG A 752 -20.40 -11.11 -26.47
CA ARG A 752 -21.47 -10.42 -25.72
C ARG A 752 -21.02 -9.06 -25.20
N THR A 753 -20.34 -8.30 -26.05
CA THR A 753 -19.92 -6.92 -25.77
C THR A 753 -21.10 -6.04 -25.39
N ASP A 754 -22.29 -6.29 -25.96
CA ASP A 754 -23.54 -5.65 -25.60
C ASP A 754 -23.82 -5.75 -24.09
N LYS A 755 -23.71 -6.96 -23.55
CA LYS A 755 -23.95 -7.23 -22.12
C LYS A 755 -22.84 -6.69 -21.20
N ALA A 756 -21.60 -6.70 -21.66
CA ALA A 756 -20.50 -6.08 -20.90
C ALA A 756 -20.77 -4.58 -20.68
N TYR A 757 -21.18 -3.86 -21.71
CA TYR A 757 -21.52 -2.45 -21.57
C TYR A 757 -22.86 -2.22 -20.87
N ASP A 758 -23.86 -3.13 -20.99
CA ASP A 758 -25.08 -3.05 -20.17
C ASP A 758 -24.73 -3.08 -18.68
N LEU A 759 -23.81 -3.94 -18.25
CA LEU A 759 -23.32 -4.00 -16.85
C LEU A 759 -22.51 -2.76 -16.45
N LEU A 760 -21.62 -2.28 -17.31
CA LEU A 760 -20.82 -1.09 -17.02
C LEU A 760 -21.69 0.16 -16.83
N TYR A 761 -22.76 0.29 -17.62
CA TYR A 761 -23.71 1.42 -17.55
C TYR A 761 -24.92 1.17 -16.65
N GLN A 762 -24.94 0.06 -15.92
CA GLN A 762 -26.02 -0.21 -14.95
C GLN A 762 -26.01 0.81 -13.81
N GLU A 763 -27.20 1.33 -13.45
CA GLU A 763 -27.39 2.29 -12.37
C GLU A 763 -28.13 1.71 -11.15
N LYS A 764 -28.61 0.46 -11.24
CA LYS A 764 -29.18 -0.26 -10.11
C LYS A 764 -28.06 -0.91 -9.29
N CYS A 765 -28.27 -1.04 -7.99
CA CYS A 765 -27.38 -1.80 -7.11
C CYS A 765 -27.53 -3.30 -7.39
N PRO A 766 -26.43 -4.05 -7.53
CA PRO A 766 -25.01 -3.66 -7.47
C PRO A 766 -24.48 -3.14 -8.82
N SER A 767 -23.81 -2.00 -8.82
CA SER A 767 -23.08 -1.46 -10.00
C SER A 767 -22.19 -0.27 -9.63
N TRP A 768 -21.16 0.01 -10.43
CA TRP A 768 -20.30 1.20 -10.26
C TRP A 768 -21.06 2.52 -10.38
N LEU A 769 -22.02 2.62 -11.31
CA LEU A 769 -22.77 3.84 -11.49
C LEU A 769 -23.84 4.06 -10.41
N TYR A 770 -24.26 2.99 -9.73
CA TYR A 770 -25.06 3.13 -8.52
C TYR A 770 -24.32 3.89 -7.42
N GLU A 771 -23.05 3.51 -7.15
CA GLU A 771 -22.22 4.20 -6.18
C GLU A 771 -22.08 5.70 -6.53
N ILE A 772 -21.81 6.00 -7.80
CA ILE A 772 -21.71 7.40 -8.27
C ILE A 772 -23.02 8.15 -8.08
N ARG A 773 -24.16 7.52 -8.39
CA ARG A 773 -25.50 8.10 -8.17
C ARG A 773 -25.76 8.38 -6.70
N GLN A 774 -25.22 7.57 -5.80
CA GLN A 774 -25.30 7.78 -4.35
C GLN A 774 -24.28 8.81 -3.83
N GLY A 775 -23.48 9.41 -4.71
CA GLY A 775 -22.51 10.45 -4.35
C GLY A 775 -21.11 9.95 -3.97
N ALA A 776 -20.79 8.69 -4.29
CA ALA A 776 -19.44 8.16 -4.06
C ALA A 776 -18.37 8.99 -4.79
N ASN A 777 -17.30 9.27 -4.09
CA ASN A 777 -16.10 9.94 -4.62
C ASN A 777 -14.83 9.07 -4.49
N THR A 778 -14.98 7.87 -3.99
CA THR A 778 -14.06 6.75 -3.89
C THR A 778 -14.81 5.47 -4.25
N ILE A 779 -14.13 4.37 -4.49
CA ILE A 779 -14.73 3.03 -4.65
C ILE A 779 -15.05 2.47 -3.27
N TRP A 780 -16.20 1.82 -3.14
CA TRP A 780 -16.66 1.21 -1.91
C TRP A 780 -16.24 -0.25 -1.80
N GLU A 781 -16.17 -0.75 -0.57
CA GLU A 781 -15.94 -2.16 -0.26
C GLU A 781 -17.11 -3.05 -0.69
N SER A 782 -18.33 -2.57 -0.45
CA SER A 782 -19.57 -3.25 -0.81
C SER A 782 -20.46 -2.32 -1.63
N TRP A 783 -21.08 -2.86 -2.67
CA TRP A 783 -21.94 -2.12 -3.61
C TRP A 783 -23.11 -1.37 -2.96
N ASN A 784 -23.60 -1.88 -1.83
CA ASN A 784 -24.73 -1.38 -1.11
C ASN A 784 -24.36 -0.69 0.21
N ASN A 785 -23.22 -0.01 0.23
CA ASN A 785 -22.81 0.80 1.39
C ASN A 785 -23.85 1.88 1.74
N ILE A 786 -24.50 2.44 0.74
CA ILE A 786 -25.69 3.27 0.91
C ILE A 786 -26.84 2.54 0.24
N LEU A 787 -27.89 2.22 1.00
CA LEU A 787 -29.10 1.59 0.48
C LEU A 787 -29.97 2.59 -0.27
N GLU A 788 -30.94 2.11 -1.05
CA GLU A 788 -31.89 2.99 -1.80
C GLU A 788 -32.72 3.91 -0.89
N ASP A 789 -32.98 3.50 0.36
CA ASP A 789 -33.67 4.34 1.35
C ASP A 789 -32.76 5.36 2.05
N GLY A 790 -31.48 5.41 1.64
CA GLY A 790 -30.47 6.28 2.20
C GLY A 790 -29.78 5.78 3.47
N THR A 791 -30.09 4.58 3.95
CA THR A 791 -29.41 3.99 5.11
C THR A 791 -27.93 3.71 4.77
N ARG A 792 -27.02 4.07 5.68
CA ARG A 792 -25.56 3.83 5.56
C ARG A 792 -25.19 2.59 6.33
N ARG A 793 -24.38 1.76 5.72
CA ARG A 793 -23.83 0.55 6.35
C ARG A 793 -22.45 0.82 6.95
N ASP A 794 -22.06 0.02 7.93
CA ASP A 794 -20.74 0.08 8.58
C ASP A 794 -19.72 -0.77 7.79
N THR A 795 -19.46 -0.38 6.53
CA THR A 795 -18.45 -0.93 5.63
C THR A 795 -17.49 0.18 5.23
N SER A 796 -16.39 -0.12 4.56
CA SER A 796 -15.47 0.92 4.09
C SER A 796 -16.03 1.65 2.88
N TYR A 797 -15.93 2.97 2.90
CA TYR A 797 -16.28 3.83 1.77
C TYR A 797 -15.06 4.22 0.92
N ASN A 798 -13.90 3.64 1.22
CA ASN A 798 -12.67 3.85 0.44
C ASN A 798 -11.86 2.54 0.36
N HIS A 799 -12.15 1.74 -0.68
CA HIS A 799 -11.58 0.41 -0.88
C HIS A 799 -11.37 0.17 -2.37
N PHE A 800 -10.15 -0.16 -2.81
CA PHE A 800 -9.84 -0.14 -4.24
C PHE A 800 -10.19 -1.42 -5.02
N ALA A 801 -10.51 -2.56 -4.39
CA ALA A 801 -10.61 -3.85 -5.07
C ALA A 801 -11.58 -3.83 -6.28
N PHE A 802 -12.81 -3.34 -6.11
CA PHE A 802 -13.76 -3.21 -7.23
C PHE A 802 -13.40 -2.11 -8.25
N GLY A 803 -12.38 -1.30 -7.97
CA GLY A 803 -11.76 -0.41 -8.94
C GLY A 803 -10.95 -1.13 -10.03
N CYS A 804 -10.83 -2.46 -9.96
CA CYS A 804 -10.23 -3.31 -10.99
C CYS A 804 -10.82 -3.08 -12.39
N VAL A 805 -12.04 -2.55 -12.50
CA VAL A 805 -12.68 -2.16 -13.77
C VAL A 805 -11.87 -1.11 -14.54
N GLY A 806 -10.97 -0.38 -13.89
CA GLY A 806 -10.05 0.53 -14.55
C GLY A 806 -9.22 -0.16 -15.64
N ASP A 807 -8.73 -1.38 -15.38
CA ASP A 807 -8.02 -2.17 -16.40
C ASP A 807 -8.87 -2.40 -17.67
N PHE A 808 -10.16 -2.75 -17.51
CA PHE A 808 -11.09 -2.87 -18.64
C PHE A 808 -11.25 -1.51 -19.38
N MET A 809 -11.34 -0.39 -18.66
CA MET A 809 -11.48 0.94 -19.26
C MET A 809 -10.25 1.27 -20.13
N TYR A 810 -9.05 1.01 -19.66
CA TYR A 810 -7.82 1.25 -20.45
C TYR A 810 -7.65 0.25 -21.58
N ARG A 811 -7.86 -1.03 -21.36
CA ARG A 811 -7.60 -2.06 -22.40
C ARG A 811 -8.70 -2.15 -23.44
N ARG A 812 -9.96 -2.05 -23.07
CA ARG A 812 -11.09 -2.22 -24.00
C ARG A 812 -11.58 -0.88 -24.53
N ILE A 813 -11.95 0.07 -23.66
CA ILE A 813 -12.52 1.34 -24.13
C ILE A 813 -11.46 2.14 -24.88
N LEU A 814 -10.29 2.39 -24.27
CA LEU A 814 -9.20 3.09 -24.95
C LEU A 814 -8.41 2.19 -25.92
N GLY A 815 -8.53 0.89 -25.81
CA GLY A 815 -7.90 -0.07 -26.69
C GLY A 815 -6.40 -0.31 -26.47
N LEU A 816 -5.87 0.01 -25.29
CA LEU A 816 -4.44 -0.15 -24.97
C LEU A 816 -4.11 -1.61 -24.63
N ASN A 817 -3.65 -2.39 -25.60
CA ASN A 817 -3.35 -3.80 -25.40
C ASN A 817 -1.84 -4.07 -25.53
N ILE A 818 -1.21 -4.55 -24.46
CA ILE A 818 0.18 -4.99 -24.45
C ILE A 818 0.32 -6.25 -25.32
N LYS A 819 1.30 -6.29 -26.20
CA LYS A 819 1.68 -7.46 -27.00
C LYS A 819 3.04 -8.01 -26.62
N GLU A 820 3.93 -7.14 -26.16
CA GLU A 820 5.22 -7.50 -25.57
C GLU A 820 5.41 -6.67 -24.30
N ALA A 821 5.90 -7.30 -23.25
CA ALA A 821 6.11 -6.68 -21.93
C ALA A 821 6.84 -5.33 -22.02
N GLY A 822 6.47 -4.39 -21.15
CA GLY A 822 7.01 -3.02 -21.18
C GLY A 822 6.53 -2.19 -22.36
N TYR A 823 5.37 -2.51 -22.92
CA TYR A 823 4.80 -1.83 -24.10
C TYR A 823 5.74 -1.79 -25.31
N LYS A 824 6.73 -2.68 -25.39
CA LYS A 824 7.66 -2.79 -26.54
C LYS A 824 6.89 -2.98 -27.85
N LYS A 825 5.80 -3.75 -27.79
CA LYS A 825 4.76 -3.77 -28.80
C LYS A 825 3.40 -3.65 -28.15
N MET A 826 2.56 -2.78 -28.71
CA MET A 826 1.18 -2.61 -28.28
C MET A 826 0.24 -2.62 -29.49
N ARG A 827 -0.99 -2.99 -29.23
CA ARG A 827 -2.10 -2.79 -30.17
C ARG A 827 -3.02 -1.72 -29.59
N ILE A 828 -3.24 -0.64 -30.31
CA ILE A 828 -4.24 0.37 -29.98
C ILE A 828 -5.48 0.05 -30.81
N ALA A 829 -6.56 -0.37 -30.17
CA ALA A 829 -7.80 -0.76 -30.82
C ALA A 829 -9.00 -0.43 -29.90
N PRO A 830 -9.42 0.85 -29.87
CA PRO A 830 -10.60 1.27 -29.12
C PRO A 830 -11.84 0.46 -29.51
N ASP A 831 -12.65 0.11 -28.54
CA ASP A 831 -13.91 -0.59 -28.80
C ASP A 831 -14.98 0.40 -29.26
N LEU A 832 -15.35 0.33 -30.54
CA LEU A 832 -16.36 1.21 -31.14
C LEU A 832 -17.80 0.93 -30.63
N ASN A 833 -18.01 -0.16 -29.88
CA ASN A 833 -19.29 -0.48 -29.27
C ASN A 833 -19.43 0.09 -27.86
N CYS A 834 -18.44 0.86 -27.36
CA CYS A 834 -18.40 1.39 -25.99
C CYS A 834 -19.48 2.45 -25.69
N ARG A 835 -20.32 2.84 -26.66
CA ARG A 835 -21.40 3.84 -26.54
C ARG A 835 -20.90 5.25 -26.11
N LEU A 836 -19.68 5.58 -26.48
CA LEU A 836 -19.07 6.91 -26.27
C LEU A 836 -18.91 7.59 -27.63
N ASP A 837 -19.04 8.95 -27.60
CA ASP A 837 -18.88 9.80 -28.80
C ASP A 837 -17.41 10.04 -29.14
#